data_1833c15ed7270be8cb9fb818fd02056c
#
_entry.id   1833c15ed7270be8cb9fb818fd02056c
#
_cell.length_a   1.000
_cell.length_b   1.000
_cell.length_c   1.000
_cell.angle_alpha   90.00
_cell.angle_beta   90.00
_cell.angle_gamma   90.00
#
_symmetry.space_group_name_H-M   'P 1'
#
loop_
_entity.id
_entity.type
_entity.pdbx_description
1 polymer ?
#
loop_
_entity_poly.entity_id
_entity_poly.type
_entity_poly.pdbx_seq_one_letter_code
_entity_poly.pdbx_strand_id
1 'polypeptide(L)'
;MRSTTDGGNLLVGRRAETGRLDRLLADARSGTSTAVVVRGDAGVGKTALLDYVLGHAAGCRVVRSSGVESEMELPFAGLHQLCAPFLDHLEHLPGPQREALATAFGLRPGAPPDRFLVGLAVLNLLAEVAEAQPLICLVDDGQWLDRASAQVLGFVARRLAAESVVIVFALREPAGLPDFSGLPELSVTPLDEPDARTVLVSAITGRIDESVRERILAEADGNPLALLELPRGWTPAAFAGGFGLPDGVSLSARIEESFRRRLGPLPDDSRRLLLVAAAEPTGDPALVFAAAARFGISAEAAKPATTSGLLEVGAQVRFRHPLVRSVVYKDAPIGDRRLVHRALAEVTDPATDPDRRAWHLAAAAVGPDEEVALELERSAGRAQARGGIAAAAAFLQRAVELTPDSATRAERALAAAQATFLAGAFDMVQRLLATAEAHPLDGFQRARAALLRGQVAVVLGYGNDAPPLLLEAARQLESFDLELARGAYLTAYGAGISAAHLGDAGVFLEICRSAENLHAAHGTQAPLDLLLEGLARMHTDGRAVAIPIFQRAVSALAQLPAGDVVRWGWTTPMASNVMWDSDASTAIFERQARIVREAGALAELPLFLSAVAIDKVWIGDVAGAEVLIAESDSVAAVTGSQLPPFAALRLRCLQGREAEASALIEATVTMAEGVGAGLAVRVAQWAAAVLYNGLARYEEAASAARQVTATDIDPYQSMWCLPELVESAARIGETDLARTALERLAEMTLPAGTDFALGILARSRALLSDGATAEGLYREAIERLSRAQLRPELARAHLLYGELLRREGRRVDAREQLRTANDLFVAIGMEAFAERARRELLATGETVRKRSVETQDQLTPQELQIARLAADGHTNPEIGAQLFLSRRTVEWHLRKVFDKLEIASRRELPAALGRAARDQTQV
;
A
#
# COMPACT_ATOMS: atom_id res chain seq x y z
N MET A 1 -29.95 25.95 44.24
CA MET A 1 -29.60 24.83 45.17
C MET A 1 -30.30 23.57 44.69
N ARG A 2 -29.61 22.68 44.37
CA ARG A 2 -29.45 21.24 44.42
C ARG A 2 -28.90 20.71 43.12
N SER A 3 -27.62 20.49 43.19
CA SER A 3 -26.84 19.54 42.42
C SER A 3 -27.46 18.15 42.51
N THR A 4 -27.61 17.48 41.35
CA THR A 4 -27.70 16.02 41.27
C THR A 4 -26.88 15.58 40.04
N THR A 5 -25.59 15.47 40.25
CA THR A 5 -24.71 14.57 39.54
C THR A 5 -24.82 13.23 40.24
N ASP A 6 -25.45 12.25 39.58
CA ASP A 6 -25.12 10.82 39.60
C ASP A 6 -26.21 10.07 38.85
N GLY A 7 -25.97 9.74 37.64
CA GLY A 7 -26.76 8.86 36.80
C GLY A 7 -25.92 8.48 35.62
N GLY A 8 -25.12 7.41 35.75
CA GLY A 8 -24.43 6.81 34.59
C GLY A 8 -25.47 6.59 33.50
N ASN A 9 -25.29 7.25 32.39
CA ASN A 9 -26.17 7.15 31.23
C ASN A 9 -26.02 5.73 30.64
N LEU A 10 -26.78 4.79 31.20
CA LEU A 10 -26.93 3.46 30.67
C LEU A 10 -27.55 3.59 29.28
N LEU A 11 -26.79 3.31 28.23
CA LEU A 11 -27.29 3.24 26.87
C LEU A 11 -28.30 2.10 26.79
N VAL A 12 -29.57 2.45 26.62
CA VAL A 12 -30.66 1.48 26.52
C VAL A 12 -30.42 0.57 25.32
N GLY A 13 -30.52 -0.74 25.52
CA GLY A 13 -30.41 -1.73 24.46
C GLY A 13 -29.00 -1.96 23.88
N ARG A 14 -27.95 -1.43 24.52
CA ARG A 14 -26.54 -1.52 23.99
C ARG A 14 -25.60 -2.33 24.87
N ARG A 15 -26.12 -3.36 25.54
CA ARG A 15 -25.31 -4.17 26.46
C ARG A 15 -24.19 -4.95 25.79
N ALA A 16 -24.42 -5.46 24.59
CA ALA A 16 -23.41 -6.22 23.83
C ALA A 16 -22.29 -5.30 23.35
N GLU A 17 -22.66 -4.13 22.79
CA GLU A 17 -21.73 -3.14 22.28
C GLU A 17 -20.90 -2.52 23.40
N THR A 18 -21.53 -2.09 24.50
CA THR A 18 -20.84 -1.54 25.66
C THR A 18 -19.92 -2.57 26.30
N GLY A 19 -20.35 -3.83 26.45
CA GLY A 19 -19.51 -4.91 26.97
C GLY A 19 -18.30 -5.22 26.08
N ARG A 20 -18.38 -5.00 24.76
CA ARG A 20 -17.22 -5.10 23.86
C ARG A 20 -16.27 -3.91 24.02
N LEU A 21 -16.82 -2.68 24.13
CA LEU A 21 -16.05 -1.47 24.37
C LEU A 21 -15.34 -1.51 25.74
N ASP A 22 -15.99 -2.04 26.78
CA ASP A 22 -15.37 -2.21 28.11
C ASP A 22 -14.18 -3.16 28.06
N ARG A 23 -14.25 -4.23 27.27
CA ARG A 23 -13.09 -5.12 27.03
C ARG A 23 -11.95 -4.39 26.34
N LEU A 24 -12.22 -3.58 25.32
CA LEU A 24 -11.19 -2.78 24.64
C LEU A 24 -10.50 -1.81 25.61
N LEU A 25 -11.25 -1.19 26.53
CA LEU A 25 -10.69 -0.33 27.57
C LEU A 25 -9.85 -1.13 28.59
N ALA A 26 -10.25 -2.34 28.92
CA ALA A 26 -9.48 -3.23 29.79
C ALA A 26 -8.19 -3.70 29.11
N ASP A 27 -8.27 -4.05 27.83
CA ASP A 27 -7.11 -4.47 27.02
C ASP A 27 -6.08 -3.33 26.94
N ALA A 28 -6.50 -2.08 26.66
CA ALA A 28 -5.64 -0.91 26.67
C ALA A 28 -4.92 -0.73 28.02
N ARG A 29 -5.64 -0.89 29.13
CA ARG A 29 -5.06 -0.78 30.49
C ARG A 29 -4.06 -1.92 30.79
N SER A 30 -4.22 -3.08 30.15
CA SER A 30 -3.30 -4.22 30.29
C SER A 30 -2.11 -4.16 29.35
N GLY A 31 -2.02 -3.13 28.49
CA GLY A 31 -0.89 -2.93 27.57
C GLY A 31 -1.12 -3.49 26.15
N THR A 32 -2.35 -3.93 25.84
CA THR A 32 -2.69 -4.46 24.52
C THR A 32 -3.38 -3.38 23.69
N SER A 33 -2.93 -3.22 22.45
CA SER A 33 -3.52 -2.25 21.51
C SER A 33 -4.51 -2.91 20.57
N THR A 34 -5.49 -2.14 20.13
CA THR A 34 -6.42 -2.61 19.11
C THR A 34 -7.11 -1.44 18.40
N ALA A 35 -7.69 -1.70 17.25
CA ALA A 35 -8.59 -0.78 16.57
C ALA A 35 -9.92 -1.47 16.29
N VAL A 36 -11.01 -0.71 16.33
CA VAL A 36 -12.34 -1.20 16.02
C VAL A 36 -13.12 -0.17 15.20
N VAL A 37 -13.90 -0.66 14.25
CA VAL A 37 -14.80 0.14 13.43
C VAL A 37 -16.23 -0.09 13.90
N VAL A 38 -16.86 0.93 14.43
CA VAL A 38 -18.28 0.96 14.82
C VAL A 38 -19.10 1.36 13.60
N ARG A 39 -19.81 0.41 12.99
CA ARG A 39 -20.61 0.61 11.78
C ARG A 39 -22.10 0.62 12.09
N GLY A 40 -22.85 1.36 11.32
CA GLY A 40 -24.31 1.34 11.33
C GLY A 40 -24.91 2.59 10.70
N ASP A 41 -26.22 2.58 10.54
CA ASP A 41 -26.99 3.66 9.92
C ASP A 41 -26.85 5.01 10.61
N ALA A 42 -27.26 6.07 9.92
CA ALA A 42 -27.34 7.40 10.50
C ALA A 42 -28.32 7.41 11.69
N GLY A 43 -27.89 7.98 12.81
CA GLY A 43 -28.77 8.11 13.98
C GLY A 43 -28.91 6.86 14.86
N VAL A 44 -28.23 5.74 14.51
CA VAL A 44 -28.35 4.47 15.28
C VAL A 44 -27.66 4.50 16.64
N GLY A 45 -26.87 5.55 16.94
CA GLY A 45 -26.28 5.75 18.27
C GLY A 45 -24.75 5.53 18.32
N LYS A 46 -24.03 5.57 17.18
CA LYS A 46 -22.57 5.43 17.14
C LYS A 46 -21.85 6.47 18.01
N THR A 47 -22.18 7.75 17.84
CA THR A 47 -21.61 8.84 18.65
C THR A 47 -21.88 8.64 20.14
N ALA A 48 -23.05 8.12 20.51
CA ALA A 48 -23.38 7.82 21.92
C ALA A 48 -22.49 6.69 22.48
N LEU A 49 -22.09 5.72 21.66
CA LEU A 49 -21.11 4.70 22.05
C LEU A 49 -19.71 5.29 22.23
N LEU A 50 -19.31 6.27 21.39
CA LEU A 50 -18.05 6.99 21.60
C LEU A 50 -18.08 7.81 22.90
N ASP A 51 -19.22 8.47 23.19
CA ASP A 51 -19.41 9.22 24.43
C ASP A 51 -19.42 8.28 25.66
N TYR A 52 -19.94 7.05 25.50
CA TYR A 52 -19.83 6.01 26.52
C TYR A 52 -18.37 5.67 26.82
N VAL A 53 -17.55 5.43 25.77
CA VAL A 53 -16.11 5.17 25.92
C VAL A 53 -15.44 6.34 26.65
N LEU A 54 -15.73 7.58 26.25
CA LEU A 54 -15.20 8.78 26.90
C LEU A 54 -15.53 8.82 28.40
N GLY A 55 -16.76 8.48 28.78
CA GLY A 55 -17.22 8.45 30.17
C GLY A 55 -16.62 7.31 31.01
N HIS A 56 -16.19 6.22 30.38
CA HIS A 56 -15.65 5.01 31.06
C HIS A 56 -14.13 4.85 30.92
N ALA A 57 -13.44 5.81 30.26
CA ALA A 57 -12.00 5.79 30.04
C ALA A 57 -11.17 6.24 31.27
N ALA A 58 -11.69 6.07 32.51
CA ALA A 58 -10.94 6.42 33.70
C ALA A 58 -9.56 5.74 33.72
N GLY A 59 -8.50 6.50 34.00
CA GLY A 59 -7.13 6.01 33.94
C GLY A 59 -6.53 5.95 32.54
N CYS A 60 -7.24 6.42 31.50
CA CYS A 60 -6.72 6.56 30.14
C CYS A 60 -6.73 8.02 29.71
N ARG A 61 -5.78 8.37 28.84
CA ARG A 61 -5.82 9.65 28.11
C ARG A 61 -6.73 9.49 26.91
N VAL A 62 -7.64 10.43 26.68
CA VAL A 62 -8.57 10.35 25.55
C VAL A 62 -8.36 11.53 24.62
N VAL A 63 -8.31 11.26 23.33
CA VAL A 63 -8.34 12.26 22.28
C VAL A 63 -9.49 11.95 21.32
N ARG A 64 -10.18 12.98 20.83
CA ARG A 64 -11.29 12.84 19.88
C ARG A 64 -11.01 13.69 18.65
N SER A 65 -11.27 13.10 17.48
CA SER A 65 -11.32 13.76 16.19
C SER A 65 -12.67 13.47 15.54
N SER A 66 -13.13 14.37 14.69
CA SER A 66 -14.38 14.18 13.94
C SER A 66 -14.15 14.54 12.48
N GLY A 67 -14.53 13.64 11.58
CA GLY A 67 -14.54 13.92 10.15
C GLY A 67 -15.57 15.02 9.83
N VAL A 68 -15.21 15.91 8.94
CA VAL A 68 -16.04 17.03 8.51
C VAL A 68 -16.12 17.07 6.99
N GLU A 69 -17.34 17.01 6.44
CA GLU A 69 -17.56 16.94 4.98
C GLU A 69 -16.83 18.05 4.20
N SER A 70 -16.72 19.25 4.75
CA SER A 70 -16.01 20.37 4.14
C SER A 70 -14.47 20.35 4.28
N GLU A 71 -13.92 19.46 5.12
CA GLU A 71 -12.48 19.29 5.29
C GLU A 71 -11.91 18.11 4.50
N MET A 72 -12.76 17.34 3.80
CA MET A 72 -12.32 16.18 3.04
C MET A 72 -11.25 16.52 1.99
N GLU A 73 -11.17 17.76 1.55
CA GLU A 73 -10.19 18.27 0.61
C GLU A 73 -8.94 18.88 1.26
N LEU A 74 -8.92 19.04 2.60
CA LEU A 74 -7.77 19.60 3.32
C LEU A 74 -6.85 18.47 3.80
N PRO A 75 -5.63 18.34 3.25
CA PRO A 75 -4.76 17.20 3.56
C PRO A 75 -4.37 17.19 5.03
N PHE A 76 -4.49 16.02 5.65
CA PHE A 76 -4.14 15.75 7.04
C PHE A 76 -4.95 16.56 8.08
N ALA A 77 -6.08 17.16 7.72
CA ALA A 77 -6.89 17.94 8.66
C ALA A 77 -7.38 17.07 9.84
N GLY A 78 -7.98 15.91 9.55
CA GLY A 78 -8.44 14.98 10.59
C GLY A 78 -7.29 14.40 11.42
N LEU A 79 -6.15 14.14 10.80
CA LEU A 79 -4.95 13.65 11.48
C LEU A 79 -4.34 14.73 12.38
N HIS A 80 -4.24 15.94 11.89
CA HIS A 80 -3.75 17.09 12.68
C HIS A 80 -4.64 17.31 13.91
N GLN A 81 -5.96 17.27 13.75
CA GLN A 81 -6.90 17.39 14.87
C GLN A 81 -6.66 16.32 15.95
N LEU A 82 -6.36 15.08 15.55
CA LEU A 82 -6.05 13.99 16.48
C LEU A 82 -4.70 14.17 17.17
N CYS A 83 -3.68 14.62 16.44
CA CYS A 83 -2.30 14.72 16.92
C CYS A 83 -1.98 16.07 17.61
N ALA A 84 -2.76 17.13 17.38
CA ALA A 84 -2.52 18.48 17.90
C ALA A 84 -2.21 18.54 19.41
N PRO A 85 -2.88 17.76 20.29
CA PRO A 85 -2.57 17.76 21.72
C PRO A 85 -1.22 17.14 22.11
N PHE A 86 -0.48 16.60 21.14
CA PHE A 86 0.73 15.80 21.36
C PHE A 86 1.94 16.33 20.56
N LEU A 87 1.83 17.49 19.94
CA LEU A 87 2.90 18.05 19.09
C LEU A 87 4.20 18.37 19.85
N ASP A 88 4.13 18.55 21.15
CA ASP A 88 5.30 18.67 22.05
C ASP A 88 6.13 17.37 22.13
N HIS A 89 5.53 16.21 21.85
CA HIS A 89 6.25 14.93 21.81
C HIS A 89 7.00 14.69 20.48
N LEU A 90 6.85 15.55 19.48
CA LEU A 90 7.54 15.39 18.19
C LEU A 90 9.07 15.33 18.32
N GLU A 91 9.65 16.02 19.30
CA GLU A 91 11.09 16.04 19.54
C GLU A 91 11.66 14.66 19.94
N HIS A 92 10.82 13.75 20.43
CA HIS A 92 11.22 12.39 20.81
C HIS A 92 11.23 11.42 19.61
N LEU A 93 10.66 11.82 18.47
CA LEU A 93 10.64 10.99 17.27
C LEU A 93 12.00 10.99 16.55
N PRO A 94 12.35 9.89 15.86
CA PRO A 94 13.50 9.87 14.95
C PRO A 94 13.44 11.02 13.94
N GLY A 95 14.62 11.60 13.62
CA GLY A 95 14.72 12.79 12.75
C GLY A 95 13.85 12.75 11.49
N PRO A 96 13.95 11.70 10.63
CA PRO A 96 13.14 11.62 9.42
C PRO A 96 11.63 11.60 9.69
N GLN A 97 11.18 10.92 10.73
CA GLN A 97 9.76 10.84 11.11
C GLN A 97 9.25 12.19 11.64
N ARG A 98 10.03 12.85 12.48
CA ARG A 98 9.73 14.20 12.98
C ARG A 98 9.62 15.20 11.83
N GLU A 99 10.55 15.16 10.90
CA GLU A 99 10.54 16.04 9.73
C GLU A 99 9.33 15.79 8.83
N ALA A 100 9.01 14.51 8.56
CA ALA A 100 7.86 14.14 7.77
C ALA A 100 6.56 14.64 8.38
N LEU A 101 6.34 14.41 9.68
CA LEU A 101 5.12 14.81 10.37
C LEU A 101 5.03 16.35 10.52
N ALA A 102 6.13 17.02 10.81
CA ALA A 102 6.18 18.48 10.87
C ALA A 102 5.89 19.12 9.51
N THR A 103 6.37 18.53 8.42
CA THR A 103 6.08 18.99 7.05
C THR A 103 4.63 18.71 6.68
N ALA A 104 4.09 17.52 6.99
CA ALA A 104 2.69 17.17 6.73
C ALA A 104 1.71 18.12 7.42
N PHE A 105 2.03 18.55 8.63
CA PHE A 105 1.23 19.51 9.40
C PHE A 105 1.52 20.98 9.07
N GLY A 106 2.45 21.26 8.14
CA GLY A 106 2.79 22.63 7.76
C GLY A 106 3.56 23.40 8.82
N LEU A 107 4.11 22.72 9.84
CA LEU A 107 4.89 23.35 10.92
C LEU A 107 6.30 23.80 10.45
N ARG A 108 6.79 23.23 9.34
CA ARG A 108 8.04 23.62 8.69
C ARG A 108 8.02 23.36 7.21
N PRO A 109 8.74 24.12 6.38
CA PRO A 109 8.90 23.81 4.97
C PRO A 109 9.80 22.58 4.81
N GLY A 110 9.53 21.75 3.79
CA GLY A 110 10.31 20.55 3.48
C GLY A 110 9.90 19.95 2.14
N ALA A 111 10.63 18.93 1.70
CA ALA A 111 10.17 18.10 0.58
C ALA A 111 8.88 17.36 0.98
N PRO A 112 7.98 17.04 0.01
CA PRO A 112 6.77 16.29 0.29
C PRO A 112 7.09 15.00 1.04
N PRO A 113 6.56 14.78 2.25
CA PRO A 113 6.84 13.58 2.99
C PRO A 113 6.07 12.39 2.38
N ASP A 114 6.70 11.23 2.37
CA ASP A 114 5.98 10.00 2.06
C ASP A 114 4.87 9.75 3.11
N ARG A 115 3.67 9.41 2.64
CA ARG A 115 2.48 9.20 3.50
C ARG A 115 2.66 8.09 4.52
N PHE A 116 3.48 7.09 4.20
CA PHE A 116 3.72 5.97 5.10
C PHE A 116 4.75 6.33 6.17
N LEU A 117 5.71 7.18 5.83
CA LEU A 117 6.61 7.76 6.82
C LEU A 117 5.84 8.66 7.80
N VAL A 118 4.85 9.42 7.33
CA VAL A 118 3.89 10.13 8.18
C VAL A 118 3.11 9.13 9.05
N GLY A 119 2.64 8.02 8.47
CA GLY A 119 1.94 6.96 9.22
C GLY A 119 2.79 6.34 10.32
N LEU A 120 4.06 6.06 10.03
CA LEU A 120 5.00 5.55 11.03
C LEU A 120 5.30 6.60 12.12
N ALA A 121 5.44 7.86 11.74
CA ALA A 121 5.61 8.95 12.68
C ALA A 121 4.42 9.07 13.64
N VAL A 122 3.19 8.95 13.11
CA VAL A 122 1.96 8.96 13.93
C VAL A 122 1.90 7.74 14.85
N LEU A 123 2.21 6.54 14.35
CA LEU A 123 2.26 5.33 15.17
C LEU A 123 3.22 5.49 16.35
N ASN A 124 4.42 6.00 16.09
CA ASN A 124 5.41 6.22 17.13
C ASN A 124 5.03 7.37 18.08
N LEU A 125 4.40 8.44 17.56
CA LEU A 125 3.88 9.53 18.40
C LEU A 125 2.82 9.02 19.38
N LEU A 126 1.84 8.26 18.89
CA LEU A 126 0.78 7.69 19.74
C LEU A 126 1.36 6.68 20.75
N ALA A 127 2.32 5.87 20.33
CA ALA A 127 3.01 4.93 21.21
C ALA A 127 3.79 5.66 22.33
N GLU A 128 4.51 6.72 22.01
CA GLU A 128 5.24 7.58 22.97
C GLU A 128 4.27 8.22 23.97
N VAL A 129 3.17 8.79 23.51
CA VAL A 129 2.14 9.37 24.37
C VAL A 129 1.52 8.32 25.30
N ALA A 130 1.36 7.10 24.81
CA ALA A 130 0.79 5.98 25.57
C ALA A 130 1.76 5.34 26.58
N GLU A 131 3.06 5.69 26.56
CA GLU A 131 4.02 5.23 27.57
C GLU A 131 3.67 5.71 28.99
N ALA A 132 3.18 6.95 29.11
CA ALA A 132 2.82 7.53 30.40
C ALA A 132 1.44 7.05 30.88
N GLN A 133 0.49 6.88 29.96
CA GLN A 133 -0.89 6.52 30.26
C GLN A 133 -1.56 5.95 29.01
N PRO A 134 -2.34 4.82 29.10
CA PRO A 134 -3.03 4.27 27.95
C PRO A 134 -3.83 5.32 27.17
N LEU A 135 -3.74 5.27 25.82
CA LEU A 135 -4.32 6.28 24.96
C LEU A 135 -5.54 5.71 24.22
N ILE A 136 -6.65 6.45 24.28
CA ILE A 136 -7.87 6.16 23.53
C ILE A 136 -8.08 7.24 22.48
N CYS A 137 -8.09 6.85 21.22
CA CYS A 137 -8.36 7.72 20.07
C CYS A 137 -9.77 7.46 19.56
N LEU A 138 -10.64 8.46 19.60
CA LEU A 138 -12.01 8.39 19.11
C LEU A 138 -12.13 9.19 17.83
N VAL A 139 -12.52 8.53 16.74
CA VAL A 139 -12.71 9.16 15.43
C VAL A 139 -14.18 9.05 15.05
N ASP A 140 -14.89 10.15 15.17
CA ASP A 140 -16.32 10.22 14.84
C ASP A 140 -16.51 10.63 13.37
N ASP A 141 -17.62 10.20 12.77
CA ASP A 141 -17.96 10.49 11.37
C ASP A 141 -16.78 10.26 10.40
N GLY A 142 -16.06 9.18 10.58
CA GLY A 142 -14.84 8.84 9.82
C GLY A 142 -15.04 8.77 8.31
N GLN A 143 -16.28 8.65 7.79
CA GLN A 143 -16.59 8.74 6.37
C GLN A 143 -16.30 10.12 5.77
N TRP A 144 -16.09 11.14 6.59
CA TRP A 144 -15.75 12.50 6.19
C TRP A 144 -14.32 12.91 6.53
N LEU A 145 -13.47 11.96 6.90
CA LEU A 145 -12.04 12.23 6.97
C LEU A 145 -11.48 12.56 5.58
N ASP A 146 -10.52 13.47 5.54
CA ASP A 146 -9.72 13.65 4.33
C ASP A 146 -8.96 12.36 4.00
N ARG A 147 -8.72 12.13 2.71
CA ARG A 147 -8.13 10.88 2.23
C ARG A 147 -6.75 10.59 2.83
N ALA A 148 -5.92 11.62 3.05
CA ALA A 148 -4.60 11.44 3.61
C ALA A 148 -4.67 11.00 5.08
N SER A 149 -5.56 11.62 5.88
CA SER A 149 -5.82 11.20 7.26
C SER A 149 -6.39 9.79 7.35
N ALA A 150 -7.37 9.43 6.50
CA ALA A 150 -7.96 8.08 6.48
C ALA A 150 -6.91 7.01 6.18
N GLN A 151 -6.04 7.24 5.19
CA GLN A 151 -4.95 6.33 4.83
C GLN A 151 -3.95 6.15 5.98
N VAL A 152 -3.51 7.23 6.59
CA VAL A 152 -2.57 7.18 7.72
C VAL A 152 -3.19 6.49 8.92
N LEU A 153 -4.42 6.83 9.30
CA LEU A 153 -5.09 6.21 10.43
C LEU A 153 -5.40 4.73 10.20
N GLY A 154 -5.78 4.34 8.98
CA GLY A 154 -5.93 2.94 8.58
C GLY A 154 -4.62 2.16 8.63
N PHE A 155 -3.50 2.78 8.23
CA PHE A 155 -2.17 2.23 8.36
C PHE A 155 -1.80 1.99 9.84
N VAL A 156 -1.98 3.00 10.70
CA VAL A 156 -1.71 2.92 12.15
C VAL A 156 -2.56 1.83 12.79
N ALA A 157 -3.87 1.82 12.52
CA ALA A 157 -4.82 0.88 13.11
C ALA A 157 -4.45 -0.60 12.88
N ARG A 158 -3.93 -0.92 11.69
CA ARG A 158 -3.49 -2.29 11.35
C ARG A 158 -2.16 -2.70 11.98
N ARG A 159 -1.40 -1.75 12.54
CA ARG A 159 -0.08 -1.98 13.14
C ARG A 159 -0.04 -1.88 14.65
N LEU A 160 -1.16 -1.53 15.25
CA LEU A 160 -1.27 -1.52 16.70
C LEU A 160 -1.14 -2.94 17.26
N ALA A 161 -0.27 -3.12 18.26
CA ALA A 161 -0.02 -4.41 18.92
C ALA A 161 0.16 -4.26 20.44
N ALA A 162 1.21 -3.58 20.90
CA ALA A 162 1.61 -3.52 22.31
C ALA A 162 1.81 -2.08 22.82
N GLU A 163 1.27 -1.08 22.15
CA GLU A 163 1.46 0.34 22.44
C GLU A 163 0.58 0.89 23.57
N SER A 164 -0.42 0.12 24.02
CA SER A 164 -1.50 0.58 24.93
C SER A 164 -2.37 1.67 24.28
N VAL A 165 -2.63 1.55 22.99
CA VAL A 165 -3.43 2.48 22.19
C VAL A 165 -4.68 1.76 21.69
N VAL A 166 -5.84 2.39 21.88
CA VAL A 166 -7.10 1.93 21.27
C VAL A 166 -7.60 3.01 20.32
N ILE A 167 -7.95 2.63 19.09
CA ILE A 167 -8.61 3.51 18.13
C ILE A 167 -10.03 3.02 17.85
N VAL A 168 -11.01 3.88 18.04
CA VAL A 168 -12.41 3.58 17.74
C VAL A 168 -12.87 4.52 16.63
N PHE A 169 -13.18 3.95 15.46
CA PHE A 169 -13.74 4.68 14.33
C PHE A 169 -15.25 4.52 14.31
N ALA A 170 -16.02 5.58 14.15
CA ALA A 170 -17.45 5.52 13.86
C ALA A 170 -17.70 5.83 12.38
N LEU A 171 -18.30 4.89 11.65
CA LEU A 171 -18.58 5.00 10.21
C LEU A 171 -20.06 4.78 9.92
N ARG A 172 -20.60 5.46 8.90
CA ARG A 172 -21.95 5.20 8.38
C ARG A 172 -21.96 4.07 7.36
N GLU A 173 -23.07 3.34 7.26
CA GLU A 173 -23.36 2.45 6.14
C GLU A 173 -24.19 3.19 5.07
N PRO A 174 -23.98 2.89 3.75
CA PRO A 174 -22.88 2.14 3.17
C PRO A 174 -21.67 3.03 2.84
N ALA A 175 -20.75 3.21 3.77
CA ALA A 175 -19.50 3.91 3.48
C ALA A 175 -18.41 2.88 3.19
N GLY A 176 -18.17 2.60 1.91
CA GLY A 176 -17.03 1.82 1.45
C GLY A 176 -15.76 2.67 1.53
N LEU A 177 -15.17 2.83 2.71
CA LEU A 177 -13.81 3.35 2.85
C LEU A 177 -12.86 2.16 2.86
N PRO A 178 -12.12 1.91 1.76
CA PRO A 178 -11.20 0.78 1.66
C PRO A 178 -10.09 0.86 2.70
N ASP A 179 -9.76 2.07 3.16
CA ASP A 179 -8.69 2.32 4.13
C ASP A 179 -8.93 1.67 5.50
N PHE A 180 -10.18 1.38 5.87
CA PHE A 180 -10.54 0.71 7.13
C PHE A 180 -11.01 -0.74 6.94
N SER A 181 -10.90 -1.30 5.73
CA SER A 181 -11.22 -2.69 5.46
C SER A 181 -10.29 -3.64 6.23
N GLY A 182 -10.84 -4.77 6.69
CA GLY A 182 -10.09 -5.77 7.46
C GLY A 182 -9.85 -5.45 8.94
N LEU A 183 -10.26 -4.27 9.43
CA LEU A 183 -10.26 -3.98 10.86
C LEU A 183 -11.44 -4.70 11.55
N PRO A 184 -11.30 -5.06 12.85
CA PRO A 184 -12.40 -5.61 13.64
C PRO A 184 -13.62 -4.67 13.62
N GLU A 185 -14.80 -5.22 13.34
CA GLU A 185 -16.02 -4.44 13.23
C GLU A 185 -16.97 -4.68 14.42
N LEU A 186 -17.67 -3.62 14.82
CA LEU A 186 -18.78 -3.62 15.74
C LEU A 186 -20.00 -3.03 15.04
N SER A 187 -20.87 -3.90 14.52
CA SER A 187 -22.10 -3.48 13.86
C SER A 187 -23.12 -3.02 14.90
N VAL A 188 -23.68 -1.83 14.70
CA VAL A 188 -24.70 -1.24 15.54
C VAL A 188 -26.03 -1.25 14.78
N THR A 189 -26.93 -2.13 15.21
CA THR A 189 -28.25 -2.30 14.61
C THR A 189 -29.30 -1.40 15.30
N PRO A 190 -30.48 -1.16 14.71
CA PRO A 190 -31.60 -0.54 15.39
C PRO A 190 -31.93 -1.20 16.72
N LEU A 191 -32.53 -0.47 17.64
CA LEU A 191 -32.98 -1.00 18.93
C LEU A 191 -34.14 -1.98 18.70
N ASP A 192 -34.23 -2.99 19.55
CA ASP A 192 -35.40 -3.82 19.60
C ASP A 192 -36.65 -3.05 20.17
N GLU A 193 -37.82 -3.59 19.96
CA GLU A 193 -39.06 -2.88 20.34
C GLU A 193 -39.15 -2.52 21.83
N PRO A 194 -38.77 -3.39 22.81
CA PRO A 194 -38.78 -3.03 24.23
C PRO A 194 -37.85 -1.87 24.58
N ASP A 195 -36.65 -1.87 24.01
CA ASP A 195 -35.64 -0.84 24.24
C ASP A 195 -36.02 0.47 23.50
N ALA A 196 -36.54 0.38 22.28
CA ALA A 196 -37.05 1.50 21.52
C ALA A 196 -38.20 2.19 22.28
N ARG A 197 -39.12 1.42 22.87
CA ARG A 197 -40.20 1.91 23.70
C ARG A 197 -39.67 2.64 24.94
N THR A 198 -38.63 2.11 25.56
CA THR A 198 -37.99 2.75 26.73
C THR A 198 -37.36 4.09 26.36
N VAL A 199 -36.67 4.18 25.24
CA VAL A 199 -36.07 5.43 24.72
C VAL A 199 -37.16 6.44 24.39
N LEU A 200 -38.22 6.01 23.71
CA LEU A 200 -39.34 6.89 23.37
C LEU A 200 -40.02 7.48 24.60
N VAL A 201 -40.30 6.67 25.65
CA VAL A 201 -40.88 7.13 26.90
C VAL A 201 -40.00 8.19 27.57
N SER A 202 -38.68 8.04 27.52
CA SER A 202 -37.74 9.02 28.09
C SER A 202 -37.75 10.38 27.35
N ALA A 203 -38.13 10.37 26.06
CA ALA A 203 -38.14 11.56 25.21
C ALA A 203 -39.42 12.41 25.35
N ILE A 204 -40.48 11.84 25.90
CA ILE A 204 -41.82 12.47 25.94
C ILE A 204 -42.15 12.93 27.34
N THR A 205 -42.36 14.22 27.50
CA THR A 205 -42.87 14.83 28.72
C THR A 205 -44.40 14.98 28.62
N GLY A 206 -45.17 13.96 29.04
CA GLY A 206 -46.62 14.00 29.02
C GLY A 206 -47.28 12.65 28.68
N ARG A 207 -48.63 12.58 28.77
CA ARG A 207 -49.42 11.43 28.36
C ARG A 207 -49.61 11.45 26.84
N ILE A 208 -49.29 10.36 26.17
CA ILE A 208 -49.48 10.16 24.74
C ILE A 208 -50.44 8.97 24.53
N ASP A 209 -51.27 9.05 23.51
CA ASP A 209 -52.18 7.97 23.13
C ASP A 209 -51.35 6.75 22.64
N GLU A 210 -51.81 5.54 23.00
CA GLU A 210 -51.12 4.30 22.66
C GLU A 210 -50.97 4.11 21.13
N SER A 211 -51.97 4.48 20.35
CA SER A 211 -51.96 4.41 18.90
C SER A 211 -50.89 5.34 18.28
N VAL A 212 -50.70 6.50 18.87
CA VAL A 212 -49.64 7.45 18.47
C VAL A 212 -48.27 6.93 18.85
N ARG A 213 -48.15 6.29 20.02
CA ARG A 213 -46.90 5.66 20.48
C ARG A 213 -46.49 4.54 19.54
N GLU A 214 -47.39 3.60 19.25
CA GLU A 214 -47.16 2.49 18.34
C GLU A 214 -46.72 2.98 16.94
N ARG A 215 -47.32 4.06 16.48
CA ARG A 215 -47.00 4.67 15.21
C ARG A 215 -45.58 5.28 15.19
N ILE A 216 -45.19 6.01 16.25
CA ILE A 216 -43.82 6.55 16.36
C ILE A 216 -42.82 5.41 16.41
N LEU A 217 -43.08 4.32 17.13
CA LEU A 217 -42.21 3.14 17.19
C LEU A 217 -42.07 2.50 15.81
N ALA A 218 -43.17 2.29 15.11
CA ALA A 218 -43.18 1.75 13.77
C ALA A 218 -42.43 2.66 12.75
N GLU A 219 -42.59 3.96 12.85
CA GLU A 219 -41.95 4.93 11.98
C GLU A 219 -40.48 5.13 12.28
N ALA A 220 -40.05 4.99 13.54
CA ALA A 220 -38.65 5.11 13.95
C ALA A 220 -37.85 3.86 13.63
N ASP A 221 -38.51 2.72 13.43
CA ASP A 221 -37.88 1.42 13.13
C ASP A 221 -36.66 1.13 14.03
N GLY A 222 -36.83 1.35 15.33
CA GLY A 222 -35.76 1.16 16.32
C GLY A 222 -34.59 2.14 16.25
N ASN A 223 -34.65 3.19 15.41
CA ASN A 223 -33.58 4.19 15.32
C ASN A 223 -33.65 5.18 16.48
N PRO A 224 -32.64 5.23 17.39
CA PRO A 224 -32.66 6.07 18.58
C PRO A 224 -32.86 7.57 18.30
N LEU A 225 -32.21 8.09 17.26
CA LEU A 225 -32.32 9.49 16.89
C LEU A 225 -33.76 9.82 16.46
N ALA A 226 -34.36 8.93 15.66
CA ALA A 226 -35.75 9.10 15.25
C ALA A 226 -36.72 9.08 16.47
N LEU A 227 -36.52 8.14 17.39
CA LEU A 227 -37.29 8.04 18.62
C LEU A 227 -37.22 9.32 19.49
N LEU A 228 -36.06 9.98 19.49
CA LEU A 228 -35.85 11.22 20.25
C LEU A 228 -36.36 12.48 19.53
N GLU A 229 -36.22 12.53 18.18
CA GLU A 229 -36.50 13.75 17.41
C GLU A 229 -37.92 13.80 16.81
N LEU A 230 -38.52 12.66 16.41
CA LEU A 230 -39.87 12.65 15.86
C LEU A 230 -40.92 13.26 16.84
N PRO A 231 -40.89 12.91 18.13
CA PRO A 231 -41.85 13.50 19.08
C PRO A 231 -41.71 15.02 19.27
N ARG A 232 -40.46 15.52 19.18
CA ARG A 232 -40.16 16.94 19.40
C ARG A 232 -40.73 17.87 18.32
N GLY A 233 -41.00 17.33 17.14
CA GLY A 233 -41.57 18.08 16.02
C GLY A 233 -43.10 18.09 15.98
N TRP A 234 -43.78 17.43 16.93
CA TRP A 234 -45.24 17.30 16.92
C TRP A 234 -45.92 18.30 17.88
N THR A 235 -47.03 18.84 17.41
CA THR A 235 -47.84 19.73 18.26
C THR A 235 -48.72 18.91 19.25
N PRO A 236 -49.16 19.45 20.38
CA PRO A 236 -50.09 18.77 21.28
C PRO A 236 -51.34 18.21 20.58
N ALA A 237 -51.82 18.86 19.53
CA ALA A 237 -52.94 18.40 18.72
C ALA A 237 -52.59 17.15 17.85
N ALA A 238 -51.35 17.00 17.45
CA ALA A 238 -50.88 15.82 16.72
C ALA A 238 -50.76 14.60 17.65
N PHE A 239 -50.51 14.82 18.95
CA PHE A 239 -50.53 13.76 19.97
C PHE A 239 -51.93 13.24 20.32
N ALA A 240 -52.96 14.02 19.97
CA ALA A 240 -54.34 13.71 20.38
C ALA A 240 -55.17 13.00 19.27
N GLY A 241 -54.64 12.69 18.12
CA GLY A 241 -55.37 11.92 17.09
C GLY A 241 -55.07 12.26 15.66
N GLY A 242 -54.27 11.44 15.06
CA GLY A 242 -54.26 10.85 13.76
C GLY A 242 -54.58 11.70 12.52
N PHE A 243 -53.56 12.33 11.89
CA PHE A 243 -53.51 12.43 10.43
C PHE A 243 -52.17 11.91 9.93
N GLY A 244 -52.26 10.98 8.91
CA GLY A 244 -51.12 10.24 8.41
C GLY A 244 -50.07 11.11 7.73
N LEU A 245 -48.83 10.82 8.00
CA LEU A 245 -47.71 11.22 7.14
C LEU A 245 -47.73 10.41 5.83
N PRO A 246 -47.30 10.99 4.69
CA PRO A 246 -47.28 10.27 3.41
C PRO A 246 -46.39 9.03 3.47
N ASP A 247 -46.87 7.92 3.01
CA ASP A 247 -46.09 6.70 2.82
C ASP A 247 -45.00 6.93 1.77
N GLY A 248 -43.76 6.45 2.00
CA GLY A 248 -42.70 6.38 1.00
C GLY A 248 -41.45 7.27 1.21
N VAL A 249 -41.35 8.01 2.34
CA VAL A 249 -40.18 8.83 2.65
C VAL A 249 -39.19 8.06 3.55
N SER A 250 -37.90 8.03 3.21
CA SER A 250 -36.89 7.37 4.02
C SER A 250 -36.79 7.96 5.43
N LEU A 251 -36.38 7.17 6.42
CA LEU A 251 -36.19 7.60 7.81
C LEU A 251 -35.23 8.81 7.90
N SER A 252 -34.16 8.81 7.13
CA SER A 252 -33.19 9.93 7.06
C SER A 252 -33.86 11.22 6.64
N ALA A 253 -34.72 11.17 5.60
CA ALA A 253 -35.45 12.33 5.13
C ALA A 253 -36.47 12.87 6.15
N ARG A 254 -37.07 11.98 6.99
CA ARG A 254 -37.97 12.37 8.08
C ARG A 254 -37.24 13.06 9.23
N ILE A 255 -36.04 12.60 9.57
CA ILE A 255 -35.19 13.24 10.57
C ILE A 255 -34.77 14.63 10.08
N GLU A 256 -34.36 14.73 8.81
CA GLU A 256 -34.01 16.00 8.17
C GLU A 256 -35.21 16.96 8.20
N GLU A 257 -36.44 16.48 7.93
CA GLU A 257 -37.64 17.26 7.98
C GLU A 257 -37.99 17.72 9.43
N SER A 258 -37.68 16.91 10.44
CA SER A 258 -37.78 17.35 11.83
C SER A 258 -36.86 18.52 12.15
N PHE A 259 -35.64 18.47 11.63
CA PHE A 259 -34.71 19.61 11.78
C PHE A 259 -35.15 20.84 10.99
N ARG A 260 -35.70 20.69 9.77
CA ARG A 260 -36.26 21.82 8.98
C ARG A 260 -37.39 22.52 9.76
N ARG A 261 -38.28 21.78 10.38
CA ARG A 261 -39.35 22.35 11.19
C ARG A 261 -38.84 23.10 12.40
N ARG A 262 -37.70 22.76 12.97
CA ARG A 262 -37.04 23.46 14.07
C ARG A 262 -36.25 24.68 13.60
N LEU A 263 -35.72 24.64 12.37
CA LEU A 263 -35.02 25.77 11.77
C LEU A 263 -36.01 26.89 11.33
N GLY A 264 -37.22 26.52 10.86
CA GLY A 264 -38.19 27.46 10.30
C GLY A 264 -38.60 28.60 11.25
N PRO A 265 -38.86 28.36 12.54
CA PRO A 265 -39.25 29.41 13.50
C PRO A 265 -38.10 30.32 13.96
N LEU A 266 -36.81 29.99 13.62
CA LEU A 266 -35.70 30.80 14.07
C LEU A 266 -35.65 32.14 13.33
N PRO A 267 -35.23 33.22 14.01
CA PRO A 267 -34.97 34.51 13.36
C PRO A 267 -34.00 34.40 12.19
N ASP A 268 -34.12 35.25 11.20
CA ASP A 268 -33.27 35.25 9.99
C ASP A 268 -31.79 35.35 10.34
N ASP A 269 -31.42 36.20 11.28
CA ASP A 269 -30.07 36.34 11.79
C ASP A 269 -29.54 35.03 12.39
N SER A 270 -30.36 34.30 13.15
CA SER A 270 -29.99 33.01 13.71
C SER A 270 -29.81 31.95 12.61
N ARG A 271 -30.68 31.93 11.60
CA ARG A 271 -30.56 31.01 10.47
C ARG A 271 -29.31 31.29 9.64
N ARG A 272 -28.97 32.56 9.41
CA ARG A 272 -27.76 32.97 8.70
C ARG A 272 -26.50 32.68 9.51
N LEU A 273 -26.52 32.89 10.83
CA LEU A 273 -25.41 32.46 11.71
C LEU A 273 -25.21 30.95 11.69
N LEU A 274 -26.28 30.16 11.69
CA LEU A 274 -26.18 28.69 11.53
C LEU A 274 -25.55 28.34 10.17
N LEU A 275 -25.89 29.05 9.09
CA LEU A 275 -25.29 28.82 7.78
C LEU A 275 -23.79 29.16 7.77
N VAL A 276 -23.36 30.23 8.41
CA VAL A 276 -21.94 30.58 8.60
C VAL A 276 -21.24 29.47 9.37
N ALA A 277 -21.81 29.02 10.48
CA ALA A 277 -21.24 27.92 11.25
C ALA A 277 -21.25 26.58 10.49
N ALA A 278 -22.22 26.38 9.59
CA ALA A 278 -22.23 25.18 8.73
C ALA A 278 -21.16 25.22 7.63
N ALA A 279 -20.85 26.39 7.11
CA ALA A 279 -19.84 26.61 6.08
C ALA A 279 -18.40 26.68 6.65
N GLU A 280 -18.23 26.97 7.93
CA GLU A 280 -16.91 27.01 8.60
C GLU A 280 -16.61 25.61 9.21
N PRO A 281 -15.54 24.93 8.77
CA PRO A 281 -15.32 23.52 9.08
C PRO A 281 -14.84 23.27 10.52
N THR A 282 -13.99 24.13 11.07
CA THR A 282 -13.35 23.90 12.38
C THR A 282 -14.22 24.28 13.59
N GLY A 283 -15.29 25.02 13.34
CA GLY A 283 -16.09 25.59 14.41
C GLY A 283 -15.35 26.68 15.21
N ASP A 284 -14.37 27.35 14.59
CA ASP A 284 -13.64 28.44 15.23
C ASP A 284 -14.58 29.60 15.51
N PRO A 285 -14.87 29.94 16.80
CA PRO A 285 -15.76 31.03 17.16
C PRO A 285 -15.31 32.38 16.60
N ALA A 286 -13.99 32.61 16.51
CA ALA A 286 -13.45 33.88 15.99
C ALA A 286 -13.81 34.05 14.51
N LEU A 287 -13.64 33.02 13.69
CA LEU A 287 -13.99 33.05 12.27
C LEU A 287 -15.50 33.12 12.07
N VAL A 288 -16.27 32.27 12.78
CA VAL A 288 -17.74 32.24 12.66
C VAL A 288 -18.35 33.59 13.01
N PHE A 289 -17.98 34.19 14.13
CA PHE A 289 -18.56 35.47 14.55
C PHE A 289 -18.02 36.67 13.75
N ALA A 290 -16.76 36.62 13.31
CA ALA A 290 -16.22 37.64 12.40
C ALA A 290 -16.94 37.64 11.04
N ALA A 291 -17.20 36.46 10.47
CA ALA A 291 -17.95 36.33 9.22
C ALA A 291 -19.44 36.74 9.41
N ALA A 292 -20.08 36.36 10.54
CA ALA A 292 -21.44 36.80 10.87
C ALA A 292 -21.54 38.34 11.00
N ALA A 293 -20.50 38.96 11.58
CA ALA A 293 -20.46 40.42 11.72
C ALA A 293 -20.42 41.15 10.36
N ARG A 294 -19.92 40.53 9.27
CA ARG A 294 -20.00 41.09 7.91
C ARG A 294 -21.42 41.25 7.41
N PHE A 295 -22.37 40.50 7.99
CA PHE A 295 -23.81 40.65 7.73
C PHE A 295 -24.53 41.50 8.77
N GLY A 296 -23.81 42.14 9.70
CA GLY A 296 -24.41 42.88 10.83
C GLY A 296 -24.98 41.99 11.95
N ILE A 297 -24.67 40.69 11.94
CA ILE A 297 -25.22 39.73 12.91
C ILE A 297 -24.29 39.68 14.13
N SER A 298 -24.88 39.94 15.30
CA SER A 298 -24.19 39.86 16.60
C SER A 298 -24.15 38.42 17.13
N ALA A 299 -23.25 38.14 18.08
CA ALA A 299 -23.18 36.85 18.78
C ALA A 299 -24.47 36.46 19.50
N GLU A 300 -25.32 37.41 19.86
CA GLU A 300 -26.64 37.17 20.47
C GLU A 300 -27.58 36.35 19.58
N ALA A 301 -27.39 36.40 18.27
CA ALA A 301 -28.14 35.60 17.30
C ALA A 301 -27.94 34.08 17.48
N ALA A 302 -26.90 33.63 18.21
CA ALA A 302 -26.70 32.23 18.56
C ALA A 302 -27.71 31.71 19.62
N LYS A 303 -28.25 32.57 20.46
CA LYS A 303 -29.13 32.19 21.56
C LYS A 303 -30.38 31.39 21.15
N PRO A 304 -31.14 31.76 20.11
CA PRO A 304 -32.28 30.97 19.67
C PRO A 304 -31.88 29.57 19.19
N ALA A 305 -30.75 29.44 18.49
CA ALA A 305 -30.23 28.16 18.00
C ALA A 305 -29.74 27.27 19.16
N THR A 306 -29.10 27.85 20.18
CA THR A 306 -28.66 27.12 21.38
C THR A 306 -29.83 26.70 22.24
N THR A 307 -30.82 27.57 22.42
CA THR A 307 -32.05 27.26 23.18
C THR A 307 -32.85 26.14 22.51
N SER A 308 -32.93 26.13 21.20
CA SER A 308 -33.56 25.04 20.43
C SER A 308 -32.70 23.76 20.36
N GLY A 309 -31.49 23.74 20.94
CA GLY A 309 -30.63 22.59 20.99
C GLY A 309 -30.10 22.16 19.60
N LEU A 310 -29.91 23.11 18.69
CA LEU A 310 -29.33 22.87 17.36
C LEU A 310 -27.83 23.17 17.31
N LEU A 311 -27.39 24.15 18.13
CA LEU A 311 -26.01 24.64 18.17
C LEU A 311 -25.52 24.67 19.63
N GLU A 312 -24.24 24.40 19.82
CA GLU A 312 -23.53 24.60 21.08
C GLU A 312 -22.39 25.59 20.83
N VAL A 313 -22.25 26.57 21.71
CA VAL A 313 -21.20 27.60 21.61
C VAL A 313 -20.34 27.51 22.88
N GLY A 314 -19.07 27.15 22.68
CA GLY A 314 -18.09 27.04 23.75
C GLY A 314 -16.68 27.39 23.20
N ALA A 315 -15.69 26.54 23.48
CA ALA A 315 -14.36 26.65 22.85
C ALA A 315 -14.42 26.49 21.33
N GLN A 316 -15.45 25.79 20.85
CA GLN A 316 -15.83 25.68 19.44
C GLN A 316 -17.34 25.89 19.29
N VAL A 317 -17.75 26.31 18.10
CA VAL A 317 -19.12 26.34 17.66
C VAL A 317 -19.47 25.00 17.05
N ARG A 318 -20.32 24.20 17.69
CA ARG A 318 -20.65 22.84 17.26
C ARG A 318 -22.13 22.67 17.02
N PHE A 319 -22.46 21.98 15.96
CA PHE A 319 -23.79 21.44 15.77
C PHE A 319 -24.02 20.26 16.72
N ARG A 320 -25.15 20.20 17.39
CA ARG A 320 -25.47 19.10 18.29
C ARG A 320 -25.55 17.74 17.55
N HIS A 321 -25.86 17.80 16.27
CA HIS A 321 -25.86 16.63 15.41
C HIS A 321 -25.38 17.00 14.00
N PRO A 322 -24.51 16.17 13.36
CA PRO A 322 -23.99 16.45 12.02
C PRO A 322 -25.08 16.64 10.96
N LEU A 323 -26.23 15.93 11.07
CA LEU A 323 -27.36 16.13 10.16
C LEU A 323 -27.91 17.54 10.20
N VAL A 324 -27.88 18.22 11.35
CA VAL A 324 -28.33 19.62 11.43
C VAL A 324 -27.47 20.50 10.55
N ARG A 325 -26.12 20.34 10.62
CA ARG A 325 -25.17 21.04 9.77
C ARG A 325 -25.47 20.81 8.29
N SER A 326 -25.65 19.55 7.92
CA SER A 326 -25.94 19.14 6.54
C SER A 326 -27.25 19.74 6.04
N VAL A 327 -28.33 19.71 6.85
CA VAL A 327 -29.64 20.31 6.50
C VAL A 327 -29.50 21.82 6.33
N VAL A 328 -28.88 22.50 7.29
CA VAL A 328 -28.67 23.96 7.22
C VAL A 328 -27.96 24.38 5.95
N TYR A 329 -26.89 23.65 5.61
CA TYR A 329 -26.07 23.97 4.42
C TYR A 329 -26.77 23.62 3.10
N LYS A 330 -27.38 22.41 3.01
CA LYS A 330 -28.01 21.93 1.76
C LYS A 330 -29.28 22.72 1.43
N ASP A 331 -30.11 23.07 2.44
CA ASP A 331 -31.38 23.77 2.24
C ASP A 331 -31.20 25.27 2.00
N ALA A 332 -30.01 25.82 2.30
CA ALA A 332 -29.72 27.23 2.06
C ALA A 332 -29.68 27.53 0.55
N PRO A 333 -30.28 28.63 0.08
CA PRO A 333 -30.15 29.09 -1.30
C PRO A 333 -28.68 29.22 -1.71
N ILE A 334 -28.37 28.87 -2.95
CA ILE A 334 -26.99 28.92 -3.47
C ILE A 334 -26.38 30.31 -3.36
N GLY A 335 -27.20 31.37 -3.52
CA GLY A 335 -26.76 32.75 -3.34
C GLY A 335 -26.30 33.03 -1.91
N ASP A 336 -27.05 32.56 -0.90
CA ASP A 336 -26.71 32.76 0.50
C ASP A 336 -25.45 31.96 0.89
N ARG A 337 -25.31 30.74 0.39
CA ARG A 337 -24.07 29.93 0.58
C ARG A 337 -22.85 30.68 0.02
N ARG A 338 -22.95 31.24 -1.20
CA ARG A 338 -21.85 32.01 -1.83
C ARG A 338 -21.50 33.26 -1.02
N LEU A 339 -22.51 33.99 -0.52
CA LEU A 339 -22.27 35.16 0.32
C LEU A 339 -21.54 34.80 1.60
N VAL A 340 -21.95 33.71 2.25
CA VAL A 340 -21.31 33.21 3.47
C VAL A 340 -19.88 32.80 3.21
N HIS A 341 -19.60 32.04 2.14
CA HIS A 341 -18.23 31.67 1.79
C HIS A 341 -17.37 32.91 1.46
N ARG A 342 -17.93 33.92 0.82
CA ARG A 342 -17.21 35.18 0.57
C ARG A 342 -16.85 35.87 1.89
N ALA A 343 -17.79 35.97 2.82
CA ALA A 343 -17.52 36.56 4.12
C ALA A 343 -16.46 35.79 4.91
N LEU A 344 -16.48 34.45 4.86
CA LEU A 344 -15.47 33.61 5.48
C LEU A 344 -14.09 33.80 4.83
N ALA A 345 -14.02 33.89 3.48
CA ALA A 345 -12.78 34.18 2.79
C ALA A 345 -12.17 35.53 3.16
N GLU A 346 -13.03 36.54 3.39
CA GLU A 346 -12.59 37.90 3.78
C GLU A 346 -12.02 37.97 5.21
N VAL A 347 -12.49 37.10 6.12
CA VAL A 347 -12.03 37.07 7.52
C VAL A 347 -10.94 36.05 7.77
N THR A 348 -10.72 35.13 6.85
CA THR A 348 -9.62 34.16 6.92
C THR A 348 -8.31 34.85 6.53
N ASP A 349 -7.33 34.83 7.41
CA ASP A 349 -6.02 35.43 7.19
C ASP A 349 -5.26 34.66 6.11
N PRO A 350 -4.89 35.31 4.99
CA PRO A 350 -4.16 34.69 3.89
C PRO A 350 -2.73 34.27 4.26
N ALA A 351 -2.17 34.76 5.35
CA ALA A 351 -0.82 34.40 5.78
C ALA A 351 -0.81 33.13 6.64
N THR A 352 -1.84 32.93 7.46
CA THR A 352 -1.91 31.80 8.38
C THR A 352 -2.70 30.62 7.81
N ASP A 353 -3.74 30.87 7.00
CA ASP A 353 -4.56 29.80 6.41
C ASP A 353 -4.96 30.10 4.95
N PRO A 354 -3.97 30.17 4.05
CA PRO A 354 -4.21 30.49 2.64
C PRO A 354 -5.06 29.44 1.92
N ASP A 355 -4.97 28.16 2.31
CA ASP A 355 -5.66 27.07 1.62
C ASP A 355 -7.16 27.10 1.91
N ARG A 356 -7.55 27.33 3.17
CA ARG A 356 -8.95 27.52 3.55
C ARG A 356 -9.54 28.76 2.89
N ARG A 357 -8.78 29.85 2.83
CA ARG A 357 -9.21 31.06 2.11
C ARG A 357 -9.47 30.79 0.64
N ALA A 358 -8.56 30.08 -0.04
CA ALA A 358 -8.72 29.72 -1.45
C ALA A 358 -9.95 28.82 -1.67
N TRP A 359 -10.20 27.88 -0.77
CA TRP A 359 -11.38 27.02 -0.79
C TRP A 359 -12.68 27.82 -0.65
N HIS A 360 -12.75 28.77 0.30
CA HIS A 360 -13.89 29.65 0.45
C HIS A 360 -14.10 30.57 -0.76
N LEU A 361 -13.04 31.12 -1.35
CA LEU A 361 -13.12 31.91 -2.59
C LEU A 361 -13.71 31.07 -3.72
N ALA A 362 -13.25 29.85 -3.89
CA ALA A 362 -13.74 28.92 -4.90
C ALA A 362 -15.22 28.58 -4.72
N ALA A 363 -15.65 28.35 -3.46
CA ALA A 363 -17.06 28.08 -3.14
C ALA A 363 -17.95 29.32 -3.32
N ALA A 364 -17.40 30.52 -3.21
CA ALA A 364 -18.10 31.79 -3.43
C ALA A 364 -18.23 32.15 -4.91
N ALA A 365 -17.42 31.58 -5.78
CA ALA A 365 -17.35 31.94 -7.21
C ALA A 365 -18.69 31.68 -7.94
N VAL A 366 -19.11 32.63 -8.75
CA VAL A 366 -20.34 32.51 -9.56
C VAL A 366 -20.07 31.84 -10.92
N GLY A 367 -18.85 31.94 -11.41
CA GLY A 367 -18.41 31.43 -12.69
C GLY A 367 -16.90 31.46 -12.79
N PRO A 368 -16.31 31.33 -13.98
CA PRO A 368 -14.86 31.36 -14.15
C PRO A 368 -14.27 32.62 -13.56
N ASP A 369 -13.17 32.50 -12.81
CA ASP A 369 -12.46 33.54 -12.09
C ASP A 369 -10.98 33.16 -12.03
N GLU A 370 -10.15 33.89 -12.81
CA GLU A 370 -8.72 33.57 -12.95
C GLU A 370 -7.94 33.82 -11.64
N GLU A 371 -8.30 34.82 -10.86
CA GLU A 371 -7.61 35.12 -9.60
C GLU A 371 -7.83 33.98 -8.61
N VAL A 372 -9.06 33.47 -8.54
CA VAL A 372 -9.42 32.36 -7.69
C VAL A 372 -8.76 31.04 -8.21
N ALA A 373 -8.75 30.83 -9.53
CA ALA A 373 -8.11 29.66 -10.12
C ALA A 373 -6.60 29.64 -9.82
N LEU A 374 -5.92 30.78 -9.90
CA LEU A 374 -4.50 30.89 -9.57
C LEU A 374 -4.23 30.67 -8.07
N GLU A 375 -5.11 31.12 -7.20
CA GLU A 375 -4.97 30.90 -5.76
C GLU A 375 -5.14 29.42 -5.41
N LEU A 376 -6.07 28.71 -6.07
CA LEU A 376 -6.25 27.26 -5.95
C LEU A 376 -5.03 26.50 -6.48
N GLU A 377 -4.42 26.93 -7.58
CA GLU A 377 -3.19 26.35 -8.12
C GLU A 377 -2.03 26.50 -7.13
N ARG A 378 -1.88 27.65 -6.47
CA ARG A 378 -0.91 27.86 -5.38
C ARG A 378 -1.19 26.96 -4.19
N SER A 379 -2.48 26.77 -3.84
CA SER A 379 -2.89 25.87 -2.77
C SER A 379 -2.56 24.41 -3.11
N ALA A 380 -2.74 24.01 -4.38
CA ALA A 380 -2.32 22.69 -4.85
C ALA A 380 -0.82 22.46 -4.67
N GLY A 381 0.01 23.47 -5.01
CA GLY A 381 1.47 23.43 -4.80
C GLY A 381 1.82 23.26 -3.31
N ARG A 382 1.17 24.02 -2.41
CA ARG A 382 1.36 23.88 -0.96
C ARG A 382 0.89 22.50 -0.43
N ALA A 383 -0.25 22.01 -0.91
CA ALA A 383 -0.76 20.69 -0.54
C ALA A 383 0.21 19.60 -0.98
N GLN A 384 0.73 19.67 -2.21
CA GLN A 384 1.72 18.74 -2.73
C GLN A 384 3.02 18.78 -1.91
N ALA A 385 3.50 19.97 -1.55
CA ALA A 385 4.68 20.14 -0.72
C ALA A 385 4.54 19.52 0.69
N ARG A 386 3.30 19.32 1.17
CA ARG A 386 3.00 18.66 2.43
C ARG A 386 2.67 17.16 2.28
N GLY A 387 2.78 16.61 1.05
CA GLY A 387 2.45 15.21 0.75
C GLY A 387 0.96 14.95 0.55
N GLY A 388 0.14 15.97 0.50
CA GLY A 388 -1.31 15.87 0.29
C GLY A 388 -1.68 15.79 -1.20
N ILE A 389 -1.27 14.71 -1.89
CA ILE A 389 -1.46 14.55 -3.34
C ILE A 389 -2.94 14.60 -3.74
N ALA A 390 -3.82 13.97 -2.95
CA ALA A 390 -5.25 13.95 -3.23
C ALA A 390 -5.88 15.36 -3.13
N ALA A 391 -5.45 16.15 -2.14
CA ALA A 391 -5.88 17.52 -2.00
C ALA A 391 -5.33 18.43 -3.11
N ALA A 392 -4.07 18.24 -3.51
CA ALA A 392 -3.51 18.94 -4.67
C ALA A 392 -4.32 18.66 -5.94
N ALA A 393 -4.71 17.42 -6.16
CA ALA A 393 -5.59 17.04 -7.26
C ALA A 393 -6.95 17.74 -7.18
N ALA A 394 -7.59 17.79 -6.00
CA ALA A 394 -8.88 18.44 -5.80
C ALA A 394 -8.79 19.97 -6.06
N PHE A 395 -7.77 20.64 -5.53
CA PHE A 395 -7.54 22.06 -5.81
C PHE A 395 -7.32 22.34 -7.29
N LEU A 396 -6.52 21.52 -7.99
CA LEU A 396 -6.29 21.68 -9.44
C LEU A 396 -7.56 21.41 -10.25
N GLN A 397 -8.36 20.39 -9.90
CA GLN A 397 -9.63 20.12 -10.56
C GLN A 397 -10.57 21.32 -10.43
N ARG A 398 -10.65 21.91 -9.25
CA ARG A 398 -11.47 23.10 -9.04
C ARG A 398 -10.91 24.33 -9.78
N ALA A 399 -9.58 24.47 -9.86
CA ALA A 399 -8.94 25.53 -10.66
C ALA A 399 -9.29 25.40 -12.15
N VAL A 400 -9.32 24.19 -12.72
CA VAL A 400 -9.75 23.92 -14.09
C VAL A 400 -11.16 24.46 -14.35
N GLU A 401 -12.11 24.18 -13.45
CA GLU A 401 -13.49 24.65 -13.57
C GLU A 401 -13.62 26.18 -13.57
N LEU A 402 -12.75 26.85 -12.82
CA LEU A 402 -12.78 28.31 -12.65
C LEU A 402 -11.88 29.06 -13.64
N THR A 403 -11.13 28.38 -14.47
CA THR A 403 -10.24 29.03 -15.47
C THR A 403 -11.04 29.54 -16.67
N PRO A 404 -11.03 30.84 -16.97
CA PRO A 404 -11.77 31.40 -18.11
C PRO A 404 -11.09 31.15 -19.46
N ASP A 405 -9.76 31.27 -19.52
CA ASP A 405 -8.98 31.08 -20.75
C ASP A 405 -8.85 29.59 -21.12
N SER A 406 -9.12 29.27 -22.38
CA SER A 406 -9.15 27.89 -22.86
C SER A 406 -7.78 27.20 -22.88
N ALA A 407 -6.72 27.95 -23.22
CA ALA A 407 -5.36 27.42 -23.28
C ALA A 407 -4.82 27.11 -21.85
N THR A 408 -5.01 28.05 -20.94
CA THR A 408 -4.65 27.92 -19.53
C THR A 408 -5.45 26.80 -18.86
N ARG A 409 -6.74 26.66 -19.24
CA ARG A 409 -7.59 25.56 -18.76
C ARG A 409 -7.06 24.21 -19.19
N ALA A 410 -6.61 24.07 -20.43
CA ALA A 410 -6.00 22.84 -20.93
C ALA A 410 -4.72 22.48 -20.16
N GLU A 411 -3.84 23.45 -19.90
CA GLU A 411 -2.62 23.23 -19.13
C GLU A 411 -2.91 22.81 -17.68
N ARG A 412 -3.84 23.51 -17.01
CA ARG A 412 -4.28 23.12 -15.66
C ARG A 412 -4.96 21.75 -15.63
N ALA A 413 -5.72 21.39 -16.68
CA ALA A 413 -6.34 20.07 -16.77
C ALA A 413 -5.30 18.95 -16.89
N LEU A 414 -4.20 19.19 -17.62
CA LEU A 414 -3.07 18.24 -17.67
C LEU A 414 -2.34 18.16 -16.33
N ALA A 415 -2.14 19.27 -15.64
CA ALA A 415 -1.56 19.28 -14.31
C ALA A 415 -2.46 18.56 -13.29
N ALA A 416 -3.77 18.82 -13.36
CA ALA A 416 -4.77 18.12 -12.54
C ALA A 416 -4.81 16.61 -12.84
N ALA A 417 -4.72 16.21 -14.11
CA ALA A 417 -4.66 14.81 -14.52
C ALA A 417 -3.43 14.11 -13.95
N GLN A 418 -2.26 14.75 -13.99
CA GLN A 418 -1.03 14.22 -13.40
C GLN A 418 -1.15 14.05 -11.87
N ALA A 419 -1.65 15.06 -11.16
CA ALA A 419 -1.85 14.98 -9.71
C ALA A 419 -2.90 13.91 -9.36
N THR A 420 -3.95 13.78 -10.15
CA THR A 420 -5.02 12.78 -9.98
C THR A 420 -4.52 11.37 -10.24
N PHE A 421 -3.63 11.19 -11.21
CA PHE A 421 -2.95 9.92 -11.48
C PHE A 421 -2.14 9.46 -10.25
N LEU A 422 -1.32 10.37 -9.71
CA LEU A 422 -0.54 10.10 -8.49
C LEU A 422 -1.43 9.83 -7.26
N ALA A 423 -2.65 10.39 -7.23
CA ALA A 423 -3.66 10.11 -6.20
C ALA A 423 -4.39 8.78 -6.42
N GLY A 424 -4.19 8.08 -7.55
CA GLY A 424 -4.80 6.80 -7.87
C GLY A 424 -6.28 6.86 -8.28
N ALA A 425 -6.77 8.02 -8.73
CA ALA A 425 -8.17 8.20 -9.16
C ALA A 425 -8.28 8.15 -10.70
N PHE A 426 -8.02 6.99 -11.31
CA PHE A 426 -7.80 6.82 -12.75
C PHE A 426 -8.98 7.22 -13.63
N ASP A 427 -10.23 6.98 -13.19
CA ASP A 427 -11.43 7.42 -13.92
C ASP A 427 -11.49 8.94 -14.06
N MET A 428 -11.04 9.68 -13.04
CA MET A 428 -10.98 11.14 -13.09
C MET A 428 -9.87 11.61 -14.03
N VAL A 429 -8.74 10.89 -14.10
CA VAL A 429 -7.66 11.20 -15.07
C VAL A 429 -8.21 11.23 -16.49
N GLN A 430 -9.00 10.23 -16.88
CA GLN A 430 -9.61 10.17 -18.20
C GLN A 430 -10.52 11.39 -18.50
N ARG A 431 -11.33 11.79 -17.51
CA ARG A 431 -12.19 12.99 -17.64
C ARG A 431 -11.39 14.27 -17.79
N LEU A 432 -10.30 14.41 -17.04
CA LEU A 432 -9.43 15.58 -17.11
C LEU A 432 -8.67 15.65 -18.44
N LEU A 433 -8.20 14.51 -18.95
CA LEU A 433 -7.60 14.41 -20.27
C LEU A 433 -8.59 14.82 -21.36
N ALA A 434 -9.84 14.32 -21.30
CA ALA A 434 -10.89 14.73 -22.23
C ALA A 434 -11.18 16.24 -22.13
N THR A 435 -11.15 16.82 -20.93
CA THR A 435 -11.30 18.27 -20.74
C THR A 435 -10.14 19.06 -21.38
N ALA A 436 -8.91 18.59 -21.23
CA ALA A 436 -7.76 19.23 -21.86
C ALA A 436 -7.87 19.19 -23.39
N GLU A 437 -8.25 18.05 -23.96
CA GLU A 437 -8.34 17.81 -25.42
C GLU A 437 -9.56 18.44 -26.08
N ALA A 438 -10.55 18.86 -25.29
CA ALA A 438 -11.64 19.70 -25.83
C ALA A 438 -11.14 21.07 -26.32
N HIS A 439 -9.90 21.40 -26.04
CA HIS A 439 -9.24 22.64 -26.47
C HIS A 439 -8.00 22.34 -27.35
N PRO A 440 -7.56 23.29 -28.18
CA PRO A 440 -6.35 23.12 -28.97
C PRO A 440 -5.13 22.96 -28.06
N LEU A 441 -4.56 21.76 -28.05
CA LEU A 441 -3.31 21.47 -27.37
C LEU A 441 -2.13 21.76 -28.29
N ASP A 442 -1.04 22.32 -27.73
CA ASP A 442 0.24 22.37 -28.43
C ASP A 442 0.89 20.97 -28.54
N GLY A 443 2.04 20.90 -29.21
CA GLY A 443 2.73 19.61 -29.41
C GLY A 443 3.17 18.95 -28.10
N PHE A 444 3.68 19.74 -27.17
CA PHE A 444 4.15 19.24 -25.87
C PHE A 444 2.99 18.78 -24.96
N GLN A 445 1.91 19.53 -24.95
CA GLN A 445 0.70 19.18 -24.19
C GLN A 445 0.08 17.88 -24.71
N ARG A 446 0.02 17.67 -26.04
CA ARG A 446 -0.44 16.40 -26.64
C ARG A 446 0.43 15.22 -26.20
N ALA A 447 1.74 15.41 -26.23
CA ALA A 447 2.69 14.36 -25.82
C ALA A 447 2.54 13.99 -24.32
N ARG A 448 2.33 14.98 -23.46
CA ARG A 448 2.04 14.75 -22.02
C ARG A 448 0.71 14.01 -21.81
N ALA A 449 -0.33 14.38 -22.55
CA ALA A 449 -1.61 13.69 -22.49
C ALA A 449 -1.48 12.22 -22.91
N ALA A 450 -0.76 11.96 -24.01
CA ALA A 450 -0.49 10.60 -24.49
C ALA A 450 0.31 9.78 -23.46
N LEU A 451 1.33 10.38 -22.84
CA LEU A 451 2.12 9.75 -21.77
C LEU A 451 1.23 9.33 -20.59
N LEU A 452 0.37 10.23 -20.11
CA LEU A 452 -0.56 9.94 -19.01
C LEU A 452 -1.52 8.80 -19.35
N ARG A 453 -2.05 8.75 -20.59
CA ARG A 453 -2.87 7.63 -21.03
C ARG A 453 -2.12 6.31 -20.99
N GLY A 454 -0.90 6.29 -21.51
CA GLY A 454 -0.06 5.11 -21.47
C GLY A 454 0.23 4.64 -20.04
N GLN A 455 0.52 5.58 -19.13
CA GLN A 455 0.74 5.27 -17.72
C GLN A 455 -0.51 4.71 -17.04
N VAL A 456 -1.70 5.27 -17.31
CA VAL A 456 -2.97 4.74 -16.81
C VAL A 456 -3.21 3.33 -17.35
N ALA A 457 -2.92 3.08 -18.64
CA ALA A 457 -3.06 1.75 -19.24
C ALA A 457 -2.15 0.71 -18.56
N VAL A 458 -0.93 1.08 -18.20
CA VAL A 458 -0.03 0.18 -17.44
C VAL A 458 -0.64 -0.21 -16.09
N VAL A 459 -1.15 0.78 -15.34
CA VAL A 459 -1.65 0.55 -13.97
C VAL A 459 -2.97 -0.24 -13.97
N LEU A 460 -3.83 -0.01 -14.95
CA LEU A 460 -5.11 -0.72 -15.07
C LEU A 460 -4.97 -2.12 -15.69
N GLY A 461 -3.74 -2.54 -16.04
CA GLY A 461 -3.49 -3.88 -16.58
C GLY A 461 -3.92 -4.07 -18.04
N TYR A 462 -4.01 -3.01 -18.82
CA TYR A 462 -4.26 -3.10 -20.27
C TYR A 462 -2.95 -3.51 -20.98
N GLY A 463 -2.50 -4.76 -20.74
CA GLY A 463 -1.17 -5.26 -21.10
C GLY A 463 -0.73 -4.98 -22.54
N ASN A 464 -1.65 -5.10 -23.51
CA ASN A 464 -1.36 -4.89 -24.94
C ASN A 464 -1.51 -3.43 -25.41
N ASP A 465 -2.28 -2.62 -24.72
CA ASP A 465 -2.58 -1.25 -25.14
C ASP A 465 -1.54 -0.23 -24.64
N ALA A 466 -0.87 -0.53 -23.54
CA ALA A 466 0.08 0.40 -22.92
C ALA A 466 1.36 0.61 -23.74
N PRO A 467 2.06 -0.41 -24.28
CA PRO A 467 3.30 -0.22 -25.01
C PRO A 467 3.19 0.70 -26.24
N PRO A 468 2.18 0.55 -27.15
CA PRO A 468 2.06 1.44 -28.30
C PRO A 468 1.73 2.88 -27.91
N LEU A 469 0.90 3.11 -26.88
CA LEU A 469 0.59 4.45 -26.38
C LEU A 469 1.82 5.15 -25.83
N LEU A 470 2.64 4.41 -25.06
CA LEU A 470 3.87 4.95 -24.48
C LEU A 470 4.94 5.20 -25.54
N LEU A 471 5.03 4.35 -26.58
CA LEU A 471 5.94 4.56 -27.71
C LEU A 471 5.60 5.84 -28.47
N GLU A 472 4.31 6.05 -28.75
CA GLU A 472 3.85 7.27 -29.43
C GLU A 472 4.13 8.51 -28.59
N ALA A 473 3.86 8.46 -27.30
CA ALA A 473 4.16 9.53 -26.36
C ALA A 473 5.67 9.83 -26.31
N ALA A 474 6.51 8.80 -26.22
CA ALA A 474 7.96 8.96 -26.18
C ALA A 474 8.49 9.67 -27.44
N ARG A 475 8.04 9.26 -28.62
CA ARG A 475 8.41 9.87 -29.91
C ARG A 475 8.01 11.35 -29.99
N GLN A 476 6.80 11.65 -29.55
CA GLN A 476 6.33 13.06 -29.52
C GLN A 476 7.17 13.92 -28.58
N LEU A 477 7.61 13.36 -27.45
CA LEU A 477 8.42 14.06 -26.45
C LEU A 477 9.86 14.37 -26.89
N GLU A 478 10.43 13.62 -27.84
CA GLU A 478 11.81 13.79 -28.29
C GLU A 478 12.15 15.23 -28.72
N SER A 479 11.19 15.93 -29.31
CA SER A 479 11.37 17.30 -29.78
C SER A 479 11.18 18.37 -28.70
N PHE A 480 10.74 18.00 -27.51
CA PHE A 480 10.39 18.94 -26.44
C PHE A 480 11.18 18.72 -25.16
N ASP A 481 11.29 17.49 -24.71
CA ASP A 481 11.91 17.13 -23.43
C ASP A 481 12.54 15.74 -23.51
N LEU A 482 13.85 15.70 -23.69
CA LEU A 482 14.60 14.45 -23.82
C LEU A 482 14.62 13.59 -22.55
N GLU A 483 14.57 14.20 -21.36
CA GLU A 483 14.50 13.44 -20.12
C GLU A 483 13.16 12.72 -20.00
N LEU A 484 12.08 13.46 -20.28
CA LEU A 484 10.73 12.89 -20.24
C LEU A 484 10.56 11.83 -21.34
N ALA A 485 11.14 12.03 -22.55
CA ALA A 485 11.16 11.05 -23.63
C ALA A 485 11.87 9.76 -23.21
N ARG A 486 13.06 9.85 -22.59
CA ARG A 486 13.79 8.69 -22.05
C ARG A 486 12.99 7.92 -21.01
N GLY A 487 12.36 8.64 -20.07
CA GLY A 487 11.48 8.04 -19.09
C GLY A 487 10.28 7.33 -19.72
N ALA A 488 9.70 7.91 -20.76
CA ALA A 488 8.61 7.31 -21.51
C ALA A 488 9.06 6.03 -22.25
N TYR A 489 10.25 6.02 -22.87
CA TYR A 489 10.83 4.80 -23.50
C TYR A 489 11.11 3.70 -22.48
N LEU A 490 11.69 4.03 -21.32
CA LEU A 490 11.90 3.06 -20.25
C LEU A 490 10.58 2.47 -19.75
N THR A 491 9.55 3.31 -19.58
CA THR A 491 8.22 2.85 -19.18
C THR A 491 7.60 1.97 -20.28
N ALA A 492 7.73 2.35 -21.55
CA ALA A 492 7.27 1.57 -22.71
C ALA A 492 7.95 0.19 -22.77
N TYR A 493 9.28 0.16 -22.58
CA TYR A 493 10.06 -1.07 -22.53
C TYR A 493 9.59 -1.97 -21.37
N GLY A 494 9.44 -1.40 -20.17
CA GLY A 494 8.95 -2.14 -18.99
C GLY A 494 7.54 -2.70 -19.19
N ALA A 495 6.64 -1.94 -19.81
CA ALA A 495 5.30 -2.39 -20.18
C ALA A 495 5.35 -3.55 -21.20
N GLY A 496 6.23 -3.45 -22.21
CA GLY A 496 6.44 -4.51 -23.20
C GLY A 496 6.97 -5.81 -22.56
N ILE A 497 7.94 -5.72 -21.65
CA ILE A 497 8.44 -6.87 -20.89
C ILE A 497 7.34 -7.45 -19.99
N SER A 498 6.53 -6.63 -19.35
CA SER A 498 5.42 -7.09 -18.49
C SER A 498 4.36 -7.83 -19.29
N ALA A 499 4.04 -7.37 -20.49
CA ALA A 499 3.13 -8.05 -21.41
C ALA A 499 3.73 -9.35 -21.97
N ALA A 500 5.06 -9.40 -22.17
CA ALA A 500 5.83 -10.55 -22.65
C ALA A 500 5.16 -11.21 -23.88
N HIS A 501 4.92 -12.53 -23.81
CA HIS A 501 4.32 -13.30 -24.92
C HIS A 501 2.84 -12.97 -25.20
N LEU A 502 2.17 -12.25 -24.31
CA LEU A 502 0.81 -11.74 -24.51
C LEU A 502 0.81 -10.40 -25.26
N GLY A 503 1.99 -9.76 -25.41
CA GLY A 503 2.18 -8.48 -26.09
C GLY A 503 2.49 -8.63 -27.57
N ASP A 504 2.51 -7.48 -28.28
CA ASP A 504 2.91 -7.40 -29.69
C ASP A 504 4.46 -7.26 -29.79
N ALA A 505 5.10 -8.32 -30.33
CA ALA A 505 6.54 -8.36 -30.53
C ALA A 505 7.04 -7.26 -31.51
N GLY A 506 6.24 -6.89 -32.49
CA GLY A 506 6.58 -5.84 -33.45
C GLY A 506 6.66 -4.48 -32.79
N VAL A 507 5.67 -4.13 -31.94
CA VAL A 507 5.67 -2.89 -31.15
C VAL A 507 6.86 -2.87 -30.17
N PHE A 508 7.13 -3.98 -29.49
CA PHE A 508 8.27 -4.06 -28.59
C PHE A 508 9.60 -3.81 -29.29
N LEU A 509 9.84 -4.43 -30.46
CA LEU A 509 11.04 -4.20 -31.23
C LEU A 509 11.13 -2.76 -31.77
N GLU A 510 9.98 -2.15 -32.07
CA GLU A 510 9.91 -0.75 -32.48
C GLU A 510 10.26 0.21 -31.33
N ILE A 511 9.87 -0.09 -30.09
CA ILE A 511 10.31 0.63 -28.89
C ILE A 511 11.84 0.58 -28.80
N CYS A 512 12.44 -0.60 -28.93
CA CYS A 512 13.89 -0.77 -28.87
C CYS A 512 14.62 0.03 -29.95
N ARG A 513 14.18 -0.04 -31.22
CA ARG A 513 14.77 0.72 -32.32
C ARG A 513 14.65 2.23 -32.15
N SER A 514 13.51 2.70 -31.66
CA SER A 514 13.30 4.13 -31.42
C SER A 514 14.20 4.64 -30.28
N ALA A 515 14.32 3.87 -29.20
CA ALA A 515 15.24 4.19 -28.11
C ALA A 515 16.71 4.23 -28.56
N GLU A 516 17.12 3.30 -29.43
CA GLU A 516 18.46 3.28 -30.03
C GLU A 516 18.70 4.52 -30.90
N ASN A 517 17.72 4.91 -31.73
CA ASN A 517 17.81 6.11 -32.54
C ASN A 517 17.93 7.37 -31.68
N LEU A 518 17.17 7.46 -30.58
CA LEU A 518 17.28 8.57 -29.62
C LEU A 518 18.67 8.62 -29.01
N HIS A 519 19.25 7.47 -28.62
CA HIS A 519 20.59 7.42 -28.08
C HIS A 519 21.64 7.81 -29.12
N ALA A 520 21.51 7.33 -30.35
CA ALA A 520 22.43 7.69 -31.45
C ALA A 520 22.47 9.22 -31.75
N ALA A 521 21.33 9.89 -31.59
CA ALA A 521 21.20 11.32 -31.82
C ALA A 521 21.61 12.18 -30.60
N HIS A 522 21.30 11.73 -29.38
CA HIS A 522 21.34 12.55 -28.16
C HIS A 522 21.87 11.80 -26.93
N GLY A 523 22.54 10.66 -27.13
CA GLY A 523 23.03 9.81 -26.05
C GLY A 523 24.06 10.50 -25.16
N THR A 524 23.99 10.21 -23.88
CA THR A 524 24.92 10.65 -22.84
C THR A 524 25.49 9.46 -22.08
N GLN A 525 26.42 9.71 -21.15
CA GLN A 525 26.91 8.69 -20.22
C GLN A 525 26.08 8.64 -18.92
N ALA A 526 24.90 9.26 -18.90
CA ALA A 526 24.00 9.20 -17.76
C ALA A 526 23.50 7.76 -17.52
N PRO A 527 23.28 7.34 -16.26
CA PRO A 527 22.92 5.96 -15.91
C PRO A 527 21.69 5.42 -16.67
N LEU A 528 20.65 6.24 -16.82
CA LEU A 528 19.43 5.86 -17.53
C LEU A 528 19.59 5.80 -19.04
N ASP A 529 20.45 6.63 -19.64
CA ASP A 529 20.80 6.57 -21.05
C ASP A 529 21.55 5.27 -21.38
N LEU A 530 22.57 4.93 -20.57
CA LEU A 530 23.33 3.69 -20.73
C LEU A 530 22.42 2.46 -20.55
N LEU A 531 21.50 2.51 -19.59
CA LEU A 531 20.52 1.45 -19.38
C LEU A 531 19.62 1.29 -20.61
N LEU A 532 19.02 2.38 -21.09
CA LEU A 532 18.12 2.34 -22.24
C LEU A 532 18.85 1.88 -23.52
N GLU A 533 20.10 2.34 -23.75
CA GLU A 533 20.96 1.87 -24.84
C GLU A 533 21.18 0.36 -24.74
N GLY A 534 21.62 -0.13 -23.57
CA GLY A 534 21.88 -1.54 -23.35
C GLY A 534 20.65 -2.43 -23.58
N LEU A 535 19.50 -1.99 -23.06
CA LEU A 535 18.22 -2.68 -23.23
C LEU A 535 17.78 -2.73 -24.71
N ALA A 536 17.90 -1.61 -25.42
CA ALA A 536 17.55 -1.55 -26.84
C ALA A 536 18.44 -2.44 -27.68
N ARG A 537 19.78 -2.28 -27.57
CA ARG A 537 20.76 -3.05 -28.36
C ARG A 537 20.79 -4.53 -28.04
N MET A 538 20.36 -4.93 -26.88
CA MET A 538 20.21 -6.35 -26.55
C MET A 538 19.22 -7.05 -27.51
N HIS A 539 18.17 -6.35 -27.92
CA HIS A 539 17.14 -6.88 -28.84
C HIS A 539 17.43 -6.59 -30.32
N THR A 540 18.18 -5.52 -30.63
CA THR A 540 18.50 -5.17 -32.01
C THR A 540 19.81 -5.80 -32.51
N ASP A 541 20.86 -5.77 -31.68
CA ASP A 541 22.25 -6.17 -32.04
C ASP A 541 22.71 -7.43 -31.28
N GLY A 542 21.95 -7.85 -30.26
CA GLY A 542 22.25 -9.05 -29.48
C GLY A 542 23.09 -8.78 -28.23
N ARG A 543 23.17 -9.81 -27.36
CA ARG A 543 23.79 -9.72 -26.03
C ARG A 543 25.26 -9.36 -26.03
N ALA A 544 26.02 -9.86 -26.99
CA ALA A 544 27.45 -9.60 -27.06
C ALA A 544 27.79 -8.09 -27.19
N VAL A 545 26.93 -7.34 -27.89
CA VAL A 545 27.01 -5.88 -28.00
C VAL A 545 26.52 -5.18 -26.73
N ALA A 546 25.47 -5.69 -26.14
CA ALA A 546 24.84 -5.07 -24.97
C ALA A 546 25.63 -5.23 -23.66
N ILE A 547 26.33 -6.34 -23.44
CA ILE A 547 27.04 -6.63 -22.18
C ILE A 547 28.04 -5.53 -21.79
N PRO A 548 28.92 -5.01 -22.64
CA PRO A 548 29.82 -3.91 -22.27
C PRO A 548 29.10 -2.64 -21.87
N ILE A 549 27.91 -2.41 -22.45
CA ILE A 549 27.07 -1.26 -22.12
C ILE A 549 26.44 -1.47 -20.72
N PHE A 550 25.91 -2.66 -20.45
CA PHE A 550 25.36 -2.99 -19.14
C PHE A 550 26.41 -2.92 -18.02
N GLN A 551 27.65 -3.33 -18.26
CA GLN A 551 28.74 -3.19 -17.28
C GLN A 551 28.94 -1.73 -16.87
N ARG A 552 28.93 -0.79 -17.84
CA ARG A 552 28.97 0.66 -17.54
C ARG A 552 27.70 1.13 -16.84
N ALA A 553 26.55 0.70 -17.34
CA ALA A 553 25.24 1.09 -16.76
C ALA A 553 25.12 0.63 -15.31
N VAL A 554 25.43 -0.62 -14.97
CA VAL A 554 25.34 -1.16 -13.60
C VAL A 554 26.29 -0.43 -12.65
N SER A 555 27.51 -0.14 -13.08
CA SER A 555 28.47 0.64 -12.28
C SER A 555 27.94 2.06 -11.98
N ALA A 556 27.27 2.69 -12.95
CA ALA A 556 26.66 4.00 -12.80
C ALA A 556 25.37 3.94 -11.94
N LEU A 557 24.52 2.93 -12.16
CA LEU A 557 23.27 2.71 -11.40
C LEU A 557 23.56 2.40 -9.92
N ALA A 558 24.68 1.76 -9.61
CA ALA A 558 25.11 1.52 -8.23
C ALA A 558 25.37 2.81 -7.43
N GLN A 559 25.60 3.93 -8.12
CA GLN A 559 25.88 5.24 -7.53
C GLN A 559 24.70 6.22 -7.63
N LEU A 560 23.50 5.76 -8.05
CA LEU A 560 22.34 6.65 -8.18
C LEU A 560 22.05 7.40 -6.87
N PRO A 561 21.76 8.70 -6.92
CA PRO A 561 21.25 9.46 -5.80
C PRO A 561 19.95 8.88 -5.24
N ALA A 562 19.68 9.09 -3.95
CA ALA A 562 18.52 8.51 -3.30
C ALA A 562 17.18 8.85 -3.98
N GLY A 563 17.00 10.11 -4.42
CA GLY A 563 15.80 10.53 -5.15
C GLY A 563 15.60 9.79 -6.48
N ASP A 564 16.69 9.54 -7.20
CA ASP A 564 16.66 8.80 -8.47
C ASP A 564 16.46 7.29 -8.24
N VAL A 565 16.96 6.74 -7.13
CA VAL A 565 16.68 5.35 -6.75
C VAL A 565 15.17 5.13 -6.52
N VAL A 566 14.50 6.03 -5.82
CA VAL A 566 13.05 5.92 -5.59
C VAL A 566 12.30 6.00 -6.94
N ARG A 567 12.74 6.86 -7.84
CA ARG A 567 12.07 7.06 -9.13
C ARG A 567 12.37 5.99 -10.17
N TRP A 568 13.62 5.53 -10.28
CA TRP A 568 14.11 4.70 -11.37
C TRP A 568 14.82 3.41 -10.94
N GLY A 569 15.00 3.19 -9.64
CA GLY A 569 15.72 2.02 -9.12
C GLY A 569 15.11 0.69 -9.55
N TRP A 570 13.82 0.64 -9.84
CA TRP A 570 13.12 -0.54 -10.35
C TRP A 570 13.66 -1.04 -11.72
N THR A 571 14.35 -0.20 -12.47
CA THR A 571 14.96 -0.56 -13.76
C THR A 571 16.30 -1.30 -13.62
N THR A 572 16.96 -1.17 -12.48
CA THR A 572 18.30 -1.75 -12.25
C THR A 572 18.35 -3.28 -12.39
N PRO A 573 17.35 -4.04 -11.89
CA PRO A 573 17.31 -5.49 -12.08
C PRO A 573 17.38 -5.91 -13.55
N MET A 574 16.87 -5.06 -14.45
CA MET A 574 16.91 -5.36 -15.88
C MET A 574 18.33 -5.49 -16.43
N ALA A 575 19.27 -4.67 -15.96
CA ALA A 575 20.66 -4.71 -16.40
C ALA A 575 21.48 -5.82 -15.72
N SER A 576 21.38 -5.92 -14.38
CA SER A 576 22.21 -6.85 -13.60
C SER A 576 21.87 -8.32 -13.88
N ASN A 577 20.59 -8.63 -14.08
CA ASN A 577 20.16 -9.98 -14.40
C ASN A 577 20.76 -10.50 -15.72
N VAL A 578 20.85 -9.63 -16.73
CA VAL A 578 21.45 -10.01 -18.06
C VAL A 578 22.90 -10.43 -17.93
N MET A 579 23.63 -9.86 -16.96
CA MET A 579 25.06 -10.08 -16.79
C MET A 579 25.40 -11.35 -16.00
N TRP A 580 24.44 -12.03 -15.40
CA TRP A 580 24.71 -13.17 -14.51
C TRP A 580 25.71 -12.83 -13.40
N ASP A 581 25.63 -11.63 -12.85
CA ASP A 581 26.52 -11.14 -11.79
C ASP A 581 25.72 -11.05 -10.48
N SER A 582 25.75 -12.11 -9.68
CA SER A 582 25.03 -12.20 -8.42
C SER A 582 25.57 -11.22 -7.37
N ASP A 583 26.88 -11.02 -7.30
CA ASP A 583 27.52 -10.18 -6.27
C ASP A 583 27.16 -8.70 -6.48
N ALA A 584 27.27 -8.23 -7.73
CA ALA A 584 26.88 -6.86 -8.07
C ALA A 584 25.37 -6.65 -7.88
N SER A 585 24.55 -7.63 -8.25
CA SER A 585 23.10 -7.58 -8.08
C SER A 585 22.72 -7.47 -6.62
N THR A 586 23.25 -8.33 -5.75
CA THR A 586 22.98 -8.33 -4.31
C THR A 586 23.31 -6.99 -3.69
N ALA A 587 24.51 -6.47 -3.92
CA ALA A 587 24.97 -5.20 -3.37
C ALA A 587 24.07 -4.02 -3.79
N ILE A 588 23.64 -3.99 -5.06
CA ILE A 588 22.77 -2.93 -5.58
C ILE A 588 21.37 -3.04 -4.98
N PHE A 589 20.77 -4.24 -5.01
CA PHE A 589 19.40 -4.42 -4.53
C PHE A 589 19.26 -4.15 -3.04
N GLU A 590 20.19 -4.63 -2.21
CA GLU A 590 20.20 -4.35 -0.77
C GLU A 590 20.36 -2.84 -0.49
N ARG A 591 21.25 -2.15 -1.24
CA ARG A 591 21.39 -0.70 -1.14
C ARG A 591 20.10 0.02 -1.53
N GLN A 592 19.48 -0.37 -2.63
CA GLN A 592 18.26 0.27 -3.12
C GLN A 592 17.08 0.01 -2.20
N ALA A 593 16.87 -1.23 -1.74
CA ALA A 593 15.83 -1.56 -0.78
C ALA A 593 15.97 -0.75 0.52
N ARG A 594 17.20 -0.55 0.99
CA ARG A 594 17.48 0.31 2.15
C ARG A 594 17.12 1.77 1.88
N ILE A 595 17.54 2.34 0.75
CA ILE A 595 17.21 3.74 0.38
C ILE A 595 15.69 3.94 0.27
N VAL A 596 14.99 3.02 -0.40
CA VAL A 596 13.53 3.09 -0.58
C VAL A 596 12.82 2.98 0.79
N ARG A 597 13.33 2.12 1.67
CA ARG A 597 12.81 1.97 3.03
C ARG A 597 13.07 3.23 3.88
N GLU A 598 14.28 3.78 3.83
CA GLU A 598 14.64 5.02 4.54
C GLU A 598 13.88 6.24 4.04
N ALA A 599 13.59 6.28 2.73
CA ALA A 599 12.75 7.32 2.12
C ALA A 599 11.26 7.15 2.47
N GLY A 600 10.85 6.00 3.03
CA GLY A 600 9.46 5.71 3.32
C GLY A 600 8.59 5.44 2.09
N ALA A 601 9.19 5.20 0.92
CA ALA A 601 8.50 4.95 -0.35
C ALA A 601 7.92 3.53 -0.38
N LEU A 602 6.92 3.27 0.48
CA LEU A 602 6.38 1.94 0.71
C LEU A 602 5.58 1.38 -0.47
N ALA A 603 5.09 2.23 -1.37
CA ALA A 603 4.39 1.76 -2.57
C ALA A 603 5.35 0.96 -3.48
N GLU A 604 6.60 1.38 -3.55
CA GLU A 604 7.66 0.80 -4.36
C GLU A 604 8.42 -0.32 -3.63
N LEU A 605 8.45 -0.29 -2.31
CA LEU A 605 9.25 -1.19 -1.48
C LEU A 605 9.02 -2.69 -1.76
N PRO A 606 7.79 -3.20 -2.00
CA PRO A 606 7.57 -4.61 -2.30
C PRO A 606 8.37 -5.11 -3.51
N LEU A 607 8.54 -4.28 -4.54
CA LEU A 607 9.32 -4.63 -5.71
C LEU A 607 10.80 -4.85 -5.37
N PHE A 608 11.38 -3.94 -4.58
CA PHE A 608 12.79 -4.05 -4.16
C PHE A 608 13.00 -5.21 -3.19
N LEU A 609 12.08 -5.44 -2.26
CA LEU A 609 12.12 -6.59 -1.37
C LEU A 609 12.04 -7.90 -2.12
N SER A 610 11.17 -7.98 -3.15
CA SER A 610 11.05 -9.15 -4.02
C SER A 610 12.36 -9.42 -4.78
N ALA A 611 13.03 -8.38 -5.30
CA ALA A 611 14.33 -8.54 -5.97
C ALA A 611 15.40 -9.09 -5.02
N VAL A 612 15.53 -8.52 -3.81
CA VAL A 612 16.48 -9.02 -2.80
C VAL A 612 16.12 -10.45 -2.37
N ALA A 613 14.84 -10.76 -2.20
CA ALA A 613 14.40 -12.10 -1.80
C ALA A 613 14.73 -13.15 -2.88
N ILE A 614 14.54 -12.84 -4.17
CA ILE A 614 14.94 -13.72 -5.28
C ILE A 614 16.44 -13.99 -5.24
N ASP A 615 17.23 -12.95 -4.98
CA ASP A 615 18.67 -13.06 -4.86
C ASP A 615 19.08 -13.97 -3.68
N LYS A 616 18.43 -13.82 -2.49
CA LYS A 616 18.60 -14.75 -1.36
C LYS A 616 18.27 -16.20 -1.73
N VAL A 617 17.26 -16.43 -2.57
CA VAL A 617 16.92 -17.77 -3.07
C VAL A 617 18.04 -18.34 -3.95
N TRP A 618 18.69 -17.52 -4.80
CA TRP A 618 19.80 -17.96 -5.63
C TRP A 618 21.01 -18.42 -4.81
N ILE A 619 21.33 -17.77 -3.70
CA ILE A 619 22.45 -18.16 -2.83
C ILE A 619 22.06 -19.24 -1.81
N GLY A 620 20.77 -19.59 -1.71
CA GLY A 620 20.25 -20.62 -0.79
C GLY A 620 20.01 -20.13 0.64
N ASP A 621 19.86 -18.80 0.85
CA ASP A 621 19.41 -18.22 2.11
C ASP A 621 17.88 -18.20 2.18
N VAL A 622 17.28 -19.36 2.37
CA VAL A 622 15.82 -19.55 2.43
C VAL A 622 15.20 -18.75 3.57
N ALA A 623 15.83 -18.73 4.75
CA ALA A 623 15.31 -17.99 5.89
C ALA A 623 15.35 -16.47 5.66
N GLY A 624 16.40 -15.94 5.02
CA GLY A 624 16.46 -14.54 4.60
C GLY A 624 15.40 -14.20 3.56
N ALA A 625 15.15 -15.08 2.60
CA ALA A 625 14.11 -14.89 1.60
C ALA A 625 12.70 -14.87 2.22
N GLU A 626 12.39 -15.79 3.15
CA GLU A 626 11.08 -15.83 3.85
C GLU A 626 10.79 -14.55 4.62
N VAL A 627 11.80 -14.01 5.30
CA VAL A 627 11.68 -12.73 6.02
C VAL A 627 11.31 -11.59 5.08
N LEU A 628 12.00 -11.48 3.94
CA LEU A 628 11.75 -10.43 2.95
C LEU A 628 10.39 -10.58 2.26
N ILE A 629 9.98 -11.82 1.99
CA ILE A 629 8.65 -12.10 1.44
C ILE A 629 7.57 -11.68 2.44
N ALA A 630 7.69 -12.06 3.71
CA ALA A 630 6.73 -11.67 4.75
C ALA A 630 6.66 -10.14 4.95
N GLU A 631 7.80 -9.45 4.87
CA GLU A 631 7.85 -7.98 4.88
C GLU A 631 7.14 -7.40 3.66
N SER A 632 7.42 -7.93 2.46
CA SER A 632 6.78 -7.52 1.20
C SER A 632 5.27 -7.69 1.27
N ASP A 633 4.78 -8.84 1.74
CA ASP A 633 3.35 -9.14 1.87
C ASP A 633 2.68 -8.19 2.88
N SER A 634 3.35 -7.92 3.99
CA SER A 634 2.87 -6.97 4.99
C SER A 634 2.75 -5.55 4.45
N VAL A 635 3.73 -5.11 3.66
CA VAL A 635 3.71 -3.80 3.00
C VAL A 635 2.65 -3.77 1.90
N ALA A 636 2.56 -4.81 1.07
CA ALA A 636 1.57 -4.91 0.00
C ALA A 636 0.13 -4.88 0.53
N ALA A 637 -0.15 -5.58 1.63
CA ALA A 637 -1.46 -5.55 2.29
C ALA A 637 -1.90 -4.15 2.72
N VAL A 638 -0.95 -3.28 3.04
CA VAL A 638 -1.22 -1.90 3.46
C VAL A 638 -1.29 -0.93 2.28
N THR A 639 -0.39 -1.11 1.30
CA THR A 639 -0.30 -0.20 0.15
C THR A 639 -1.30 -0.52 -0.95
N GLY A 640 -1.91 -1.71 -0.90
CA GLY A 640 -2.75 -2.23 -1.99
C GLY A 640 -1.93 -2.62 -3.21
N SER A 641 -0.62 -2.86 -3.09
CA SER A 641 0.25 -3.28 -4.19
C SER A 641 -0.24 -4.63 -4.75
N GLN A 642 -0.36 -4.69 -6.07
CA GLN A 642 -0.76 -5.88 -6.82
C GLN A 642 0.46 -6.57 -7.47
N LEU A 643 1.65 -6.41 -6.91
CA LEU A 643 2.85 -7.08 -7.42
C LEU A 643 2.66 -8.60 -7.38
N PRO A 644 2.88 -9.31 -8.50
CA PRO A 644 2.86 -10.77 -8.50
C PRO A 644 3.89 -11.35 -7.51
N PRO A 645 3.63 -12.51 -6.89
CA PRO A 645 4.44 -13.07 -5.82
C PRO A 645 5.72 -13.75 -6.34
N PHE A 646 6.54 -13.04 -7.12
CA PHE A 646 7.71 -13.57 -7.83
C PHE A 646 8.68 -14.32 -6.90
N ALA A 647 9.01 -13.72 -5.76
CA ALA A 647 9.94 -14.33 -4.80
C ALA A 647 9.34 -15.56 -4.11
N ALA A 648 8.06 -15.51 -3.73
CA ALA A 648 7.38 -16.65 -3.13
C ALA A 648 7.25 -17.82 -4.11
N LEU A 649 6.91 -17.57 -5.39
CA LEU A 649 6.90 -18.59 -6.44
C LEU A 649 8.25 -19.31 -6.52
N ARG A 650 9.32 -18.52 -6.65
CA ARG A 650 10.68 -19.07 -6.75
C ARG A 650 11.04 -19.91 -5.52
N LEU A 651 10.76 -19.39 -4.34
CA LEU A 651 11.09 -20.05 -3.07
C LEU A 651 10.32 -21.36 -2.88
N ARG A 652 8.98 -21.35 -3.00
CA ARG A 652 8.14 -22.54 -2.76
C ARG A 652 8.43 -23.65 -3.76
N CYS A 653 8.69 -23.30 -5.03
CA CYS A 653 9.06 -24.26 -6.04
C CYS A 653 10.46 -24.85 -5.78
N LEU A 654 11.43 -24.04 -5.34
CA LEU A 654 12.78 -24.53 -4.98
C LEU A 654 12.72 -25.46 -3.75
N GLN A 655 11.89 -25.13 -2.74
CA GLN A 655 11.66 -25.98 -1.58
C GLN A 655 11.05 -27.34 -1.96
N GLY A 656 10.30 -27.39 -3.07
CA GLY A 656 9.66 -28.63 -3.54
C GLY A 656 8.40 -28.99 -2.78
N ARG A 657 7.74 -28.02 -2.16
CA ARG A 657 6.44 -28.17 -1.48
C ARG A 657 5.31 -28.17 -2.50
N GLU A 658 5.08 -29.33 -3.13
CA GLU A 658 4.26 -29.47 -4.33
C GLU A 658 2.87 -28.83 -4.19
N ALA A 659 2.14 -29.09 -3.11
CA ALA A 659 0.76 -28.61 -2.93
C ALA A 659 0.70 -27.07 -2.84
N GLU A 660 1.59 -26.45 -2.03
CA GLU A 660 1.67 -25.01 -1.87
C GLU A 660 2.14 -24.31 -3.15
N ALA A 661 3.17 -24.89 -3.79
CA ALA A 661 3.73 -24.36 -5.02
C ALA A 661 2.73 -24.41 -6.19
N SER A 662 2.02 -25.53 -6.36
CA SER A 662 1.02 -25.70 -7.43
C SER A 662 -0.15 -24.73 -7.27
N ALA A 663 -0.67 -24.57 -6.04
CA ALA A 663 -1.74 -23.61 -5.76
C ALA A 663 -1.29 -22.16 -6.07
N LEU A 664 -0.05 -21.81 -5.69
CA LEU A 664 0.49 -20.47 -5.96
C LEU A 664 0.71 -20.22 -7.45
N ILE A 665 1.21 -21.23 -8.19
CA ILE A 665 1.38 -21.17 -9.66
C ILE A 665 0.02 -20.93 -10.33
N GLU A 666 -0.98 -21.74 -10.01
CA GLU A 666 -2.32 -21.64 -10.61
C GLU A 666 -2.97 -20.28 -10.33
N ALA A 667 -2.93 -19.82 -9.08
CA ALA A 667 -3.45 -18.52 -8.70
C ALA A 667 -2.75 -17.38 -9.44
N THR A 668 -1.43 -17.45 -9.58
CA THR A 668 -0.63 -16.44 -10.28
C THR A 668 -0.93 -16.41 -11.77
N VAL A 669 -1.00 -17.57 -12.42
CA VAL A 669 -1.31 -17.67 -13.85
C VAL A 669 -2.70 -17.12 -14.14
N THR A 670 -3.71 -17.53 -13.36
CA THR A 670 -5.10 -17.07 -13.52
C THR A 670 -5.20 -15.54 -13.39
N MET A 671 -4.58 -14.98 -12.35
CA MET A 671 -4.57 -13.53 -12.13
C MET A 671 -3.84 -12.81 -13.27
N ALA A 672 -2.66 -13.29 -13.65
CA ALA A 672 -1.79 -12.65 -14.64
C ALA A 672 -2.40 -12.67 -16.05
N GLU A 673 -3.03 -13.77 -16.47
CA GLU A 673 -3.76 -13.84 -17.76
C GLU A 673 -4.94 -12.87 -17.78
N GLY A 674 -5.65 -12.71 -16.67
CA GLY A 674 -6.78 -11.78 -16.53
C GLY A 674 -6.41 -10.31 -16.73
N VAL A 675 -5.15 -9.93 -16.41
CA VAL A 675 -4.65 -8.55 -16.55
C VAL A 675 -3.59 -8.39 -17.64
N GLY A 676 -3.33 -9.40 -18.45
CA GLY A 676 -2.35 -9.34 -19.54
C GLY A 676 -0.89 -9.29 -19.08
N ALA A 677 -0.57 -9.77 -17.87
CA ALA A 677 0.77 -9.76 -17.27
C ALA A 677 1.58 -11.01 -17.64
N GLY A 678 1.93 -11.15 -18.91
CA GLY A 678 2.62 -12.33 -19.47
C GLY A 678 3.93 -12.68 -18.77
N LEU A 679 4.67 -11.69 -18.25
CA LEU A 679 5.88 -11.91 -17.46
C LEU A 679 5.60 -12.76 -16.21
N ALA A 680 4.50 -12.49 -15.49
CA ALA A 680 4.15 -13.26 -14.30
C ALA A 680 3.81 -14.71 -14.64
N VAL A 681 3.13 -14.96 -15.78
CA VAL A 681 2.90 -16.30 -16.30
C VAL A 681 4.23 -17.02 -16.54
N ARG A 682 5.19 -16.35 -17.20
CA ARG A 682 6.50 -16.95 -17.52
C ARG A 682 7.32 -17.25 -16.26
N VAL A 683 7.28 -16.37 -15.26
CA VAL A 683 7.92 -16.63 -13.95
C VAL A 683 7.29 -17.84 -13.25
N ALA A 684 5.98 -17.94 -13.28
CA ALA A 684 5.27 -19.09 -12.70
C ALA A 684 5.62 -20.41 -13.42
N GLN A 685 5.70 -20.40 -14.75
CA GLN A 685 6.10 -21.57 -15.54
C GLN A 685 7.57 -21.96 -15.37
N TRP A 686 8.47 -20.96 -15.25
CA TRP A 686 9.87 -21.24 -14.90
C TRP A 686 9.98 -21.89 -13.50
N ALA A 687 9.28 -21.34 -12.51
CA ALA A 687 9.26 -21.89 -11.17
C ALA A 687 8.66 -23.33 -11.16
N ALA A 688 7.63 -23.59 -11.96
CA ALA A 688 7.07 -24.92 -12.18
C ALA A 688 8.09 -25.88 -12.78
N ALA A 689 8.88 -25.45 -13.78
CA ALA A 689 9.91 -26.27 -14.37
C ALA A 689 10.98 -26.70 -13.33
N VAL A 690 11.38 -25.79 -12.43
CA VAL A 690 12.30 -26.11 -11.32
C VAL A 690 11.68 -27.13 -10.36
N LEU A 691 10.43 -26.91 -9.97
CA LEU A 691 9.69 -27.84 -9.09
C LEU A 691 9.62 -29.24 -9.68
N TYR A 692 9.20 -29.37 -10.93
CA TYR A 692 9.03 -30.66 -11.59
C TYR A 692 10.36 -31.37 -11.85
N ASN A 693 11.45 -30.65 -12.17
CA ASN A 693 12.79 -31.24 -12.22
C ASN A 693 13.22 -31.80 -10.85
N GLY A 694 12.92 -31.09 -9.77
CA GLY A 694 13.16 -31.58 -8.41
C GLY A 694 12.37 -32.85 -8.06
N LEU A 695 11.12 -32.92 -8.48
CA LEU A 695 10.23 -34.06 -8.30
C LEU A 695 10.55 -35.23 -9.27
N ALA A 696 11.49 -35.05 -10.22
CA ALA A 696 11.81 -35.97 -11.31
C ALA A 696 10.62 -36.24 -12.27
N ARG A 697 9.75 -35.24 -12.43
CA ARG A 697 8.60 -35.23 -13.37
C ARG A 697 9.01 -34.47 -14.63
N TYR A 698 9.85 -35.11 -15.45
CA TYR A 698 10.57 -34.42 -16.53
C TYR A 698 9.68 -34.00 -17.70
N GLU A 699 8.58 -34.71 -18.00
CA GLU A 699 7.62 -34.33 -19.04
C GLU A 699 6.96 -33.01 -18.70
N GLU A 700 6.50 -32.85 -17.46
CA GLU A 700 5.87 -31.61 -16.99
C GLU A 700 6.90 -30.48 -16.90
N ALA A 701 8.13 -30.78 -16.47
CA ALA A 701 9.21 -29.81 -16.44
C ALA A 701 9.53 -29.29 -17.85
N ALA A 702 9.62 -30.18 -18.85
CA ALA A 702 9.86 -29.81 -20.24
C ALA A 702 8.68 -29.02 -20.83
N SER A 703 7.44 -29.38 -20.49
CA SER A 703 6.26 -28.66 -20.93
C SER A 703 6.24 -27.22 -20.42
N ALA A 704 6.47 -27.03 -19.11
CA ALA A 704 6.54 -25.70 -18.49
C ALA A 704 7.70 -24.88 -19.08
N ALA A 705 8.90 -25.48 -19.22
CA ALA A 705 10.07 -24.80 -19.73
C ALA A 705 9.93 -24.40 -21.22
N ARG A 706 9.27 -25.21 -22.07
CA ARG A 706 8.97 -24.84 -23.47
C ARG A 706 8.09 -23.60 -23.55
N GLN A 707 7.10 -23.45 -22.70
CA GLN A 707 6.24 -22.26 -22.69
C GLN A 707 7.06 -20.99 -22.44
N VAL A 708 8.04 -21.04 -21.54
CA VAL A 708 8.90 -19.90 -21.23
C VAL A 708 9.87 -19.62 -22.36
N THR A 709 10.42 -20.64 -22.99
CA THR A 709 11.49 -20.51 -23.99
C THR A 709 10.99 -20.38 -25.43
N ALA A 710 9.66 -20.36 -25.66
CA ALA A 710 9.07 -20.28 -26.99
C ALA A 710 9.29 -18.94 -27.70
N THR A 711 9.52 -17.86 -26.97
CA THR A 711 9.74 -16.51 -27.50
C THR A 711 10.94 -15.84 -26.83
N ASP A 712 11.59 -14.93 -27.54
CA ASP A 712 12.78 -14.19 -27.07
C ASP A 712 12.46 -12.74 -26.67
N ILE A 713 11.18 -12.36 -26.55
CA ILE A 713 10.77 -11.02 -26.12
C ILE A 713 11.27 -10.71 -24.71
N ASP A 714 11.23 -11.71 -23.82
CA ASP A 714 11.75 -11.60 -22.48
C ASP A 714 13.04 -12.42 -22.35
N PRO A 715 14.21 -11.77 -22.37
CA PRO A 715 15.48 -12.44 -22.29
C PRO A 715 15.84 -12.98 -20.92
N TYR A 716 15.14 -12.49 -19.85
CA TYR A 716 15.50 -12.84 -18.48
C TYR A 716 14.98 -14.22 -18.09
N GLN A 717 13.68 -14.46 -18.28
CA GLN A 717 13.06 -15.72 -17.90
C GLN A 717 13.53 -16.87 -18.80
N SER A 718 13.70 -16.60 -20.09
CA SER A 718 14.22 -17.57 -21.03
C SER A 718 15.60 -18.08 -20.61
N MET A 719 16.54 -17.19 -20.26
CA MET A 719 17.90 -17.58 -19.88
C MET A 719 17.94 -18.43 -18.60
N TRP A 720 17.05 -18.15 -17.63
CA TRP A 720 16.98 -18.94 -16.40
C TRP A 720 16.21 -20.25 -16.56
N CYS A 721 15.34 -20.34 -17.56
CA CYS A 721 14.54 -21.52 -17.84
C CYS A 721 15.24 -22.50 -18.78
N LEU A 722 16.17 -22.05 -19.63
CA LEU A 722 16.92 -22.90 -20.55
C LEU A 722 17.67 -24.05 -19.86
N PRO A 723 18.36 -23.87 -18.71
CA PRO A 723 18.97 -24.99 -17.98
C PRO A 723 17.95 -26.04 -17.54
N GLU A 724 16.73 -25.62 -17.17
CA GLU A 724 15.66 -26.52 -16.80
C GLU A 724 15.15 -27.32 -17.99
N LEU A 725 15.07 -26.69 -19.15
CA LEU A 725 14.70 -27.35 -20.40
C LEU A 725 15.77 -28.34 -20.86
N VAL A 726 17.08 -27.97 -20.76
CA VAL A 726 18.17 -28.89 -21.09
C VAL A 726 18.12 -30.14 -20.21
N GLU A 727 17.92 -29.98 -18.88
CA GLU A 727 17.84 -31.10 -17.96
C GLU A 727 16.64 -32.01 -18.27
N SER A 728 15.45 -31.45 -18.36
CA SER A 728 14.22 -32.21 -18.58
C SER A 728 14.19 -32.88 -19.94
N ALA A 729 14.56 -32.17 -21.02
CA ALA A 729 14.61 -32.72 -22.39
C ALA A 729 15.65 -33.85 -22.52
N ALA A 730 16.82 -33.70 -21.91
CA ALA A 730 17.80 -34.76 -21.84
C ALA A 730 17.28 -36.03 -21.12
N ARG A 731 16.49 -35.86 -20.07
CA ARG A 731 15.91 -36.95 -19.29
C ARG A 731 14.79 -37.72 -20.01
N ILE A 732 14.00 -37.06 -20.84
CA ILE A 732 12.93 -37.69 -21.61
C ILE A 732 13.39 -38.16 -23.00
N GLY A 733 14.69 -37.97 -23.32
CA GLY A 733 15.27 -38.42 -24.58
C GLY A 733 15.05 -37.49 -25.77
N GLU A 734 14.53 -36.27 -25.57
CA GLU A 734 14.39 -35.25 -26.61
C GLU A 734 15.69 -34.54 -26.86
N THR A 735 16.71 -35.28 -27.41
CA THR A 735 18.08 -34.80 -27.53
C THR A 735 18.25 -33.58 -28.43
N ASP A 736 17.45 -33.44 -29.48
CA ASP A 736 17.51 -32.30 -30.37
C ASP A 736 16.98 -31.02 -29.67
N LEU A 737 15.91 -31.12 -28.91
CA LEU A 737 15.40 -30.03 -28.09
C LEU A 737 16.45 -29.61 -27.05
N ALA A 738 17.04 -30.57 -26.34
CA ALA A 738 18.08 -30.32 -25.35
C ALA A 738 19.30 -29.61 -25.98
N ARG A 739 19.73 -30.01 -27.19
CA ARG A 739 20.83 -29.39 -27.91
C ARG A 739 20.51 -27.95 -28.31
N THR A 740 19.33 -27.71 -28.89
CA THR A 740 18.89 -26.36 -29.26
C THR A 740 18.80 -25.45 -28.03
N ALA A 741 18.26 -25.94 -26.92
CA ALA A 741 18.22 -25.19 -25.68
C ALA A 741 19.63 -24.87 -25.13
N LEU A 742 20.56 -25.82 -25.24
CA LEU A 742 21.95 -25.62 -24.83
C LEU A 742 22.71 -24.60 -25.73
N GLU A 743 22.48 -24.60 -27.03
CA GLU A 743 23.04 -23.62 -27.96
C GLU A 743 22.56 -22.19 -27.59
N ARG A 744 21.26 -22.02 -27.37
CA ARG A 744 20.69 -20.74 -26.89
C ARG A 744 21.25 -20.34 -25.53
N LEU A 745 21.38 -21.27 -24.60
CA LEU A 745 22.00 -21.01 -23.30
C LEU A 745 23.45 -20.53 -23.45
N ALA A 746 24.22 -21.12 -24.37
CA ALA A 746 25.58 -20.71 -24.63
C ALA A 746 25.67 -19.28 -25.18
N GLU A 747 24.75 -18.88 -26.07
CA GLU A 747 24.66 -17.51 -26.58
C GLU A 747 24.38 -16.50 -25.47
N MET A 748 23.64 -16.91 -24.44
CA MET A 748 23.29 -16.05 -23.32
C MET A 748 24.36 -15.99 -22.22
N THR A 749 25.16 -17.04 -22.04
CA THR A 749 26.11 -17.16 -20.92
C THR A 749 27.54 -16.80 -21.28
N LEU A 750 27.98 -17.12 -22.51
CA LEU A 750 29.36 -16.89 -22.94
C LEU A 750 29.77 -15.42 -22.98
N PRO A 751 28.89 -14.48 -23.45
CA PRO A 751 29.25 -13.06 -23.42
C PRO A 751 29.34 -12.49 -21.99
N ALA A 752 28.58 -13.03 -21.03
CA ALA A 752 28.63 -12.61 -19.64
C ALA A 752 29.93 -13.01 -18.95
N GLY A 753 30.44 -14.23 -19.22
CA GLY A 753 31.73 -14.70 -18.77
C GLY A 753 31.93 -14.90 -17.27
N THR A 754 30.85 -14.72 -16.45
CA THR A 754 30.91 -14.88 -15.00
C THR A 754 30.98 -16.35 -14.59
N ASP A 755 31.49 -16.63 -13.39
CA ASP A 755 31.49 -18.00 -12.85
C ASP A 755 30.06 -18.57 -12.69
N PHE A 756 29.07 -17.74 -12.41
CA PHE A 756 27.65 -18.14 -12.42
C PHE A 756 27.24 -18.64 -13.81
N ALA A 757 27.35 -17.80 -14.82
CA ALA A 757 26.96 -18.12 -16.19
C ALA A 757 27.67 -19.36 -16.73
N LEU A 758 29.01 -19.39 -16.61
CA LEU A 758 29.82 -20.48 -17.10
C LEU A 758 29.64 -21.78 -16.31
N GLY A 759 29.37 -21.71 -15.02
CA GLY A 759 29.06 -22.86 -14.19
C GLY A 759 27.74 -23.54 -14.59
N ILE A 760 26.70 -22.76 -14.85
CA ILE A 760 25.42 -23.26 -15.37
C ILE A 760 25.58 -23.88 -16.76
N LEU A 761 26.36 -23.21 -17.65
CA LEU A 761 26.62 -23.71 -18.97
C LEU A 761 27.39 -25.03 -18.94
N ALA A 762 28.43 -25.14 -18.11
CA ALA A 762 29.23 -26.37 -17.97
C ALA A 762 28.37 -27.53 -17.46
N ARG A 763 27.51 -27.31 -16.44
CA ARG A 763 26.57 -28.31 -15.94
C ARG A 763 25.58 -28.76 -17.03
N SER A 764 25.08 -27.83 -17.83
CA SER A 764 24.12 -28.14 -18.90
C SER A 764 24.77 -28.87 -20.05
N ARG A 765 26.03 -28.54 -20.42
CA ARG A 765 26.82 -29.27 -21.41
C ARG A 765 27.14 -30.69 -20.97
N ALA A 766 27.44 -30.89 -19.70
CA ALA A 766 27.73 -32.19 -19.12
C ALA A 766 26.55 -33.18 -19.27
N LEU A 767 25.31 -32.71 -19.20
CA LEU A 767 24.12 -33.55 -19.41
C LEU A 767 24.01 -34.16 -20.81
N LEU A 768 24.60 -33.51 -21.82
CA LEU A 768 24.60 -33.95 -23.22
C LEU A 768 25.96 -34.50 -23.68
N SER A 769 26.86 -34.77 -22.73
CA SER A 769 28.19 -35.31 -22.96
C SER A 769 28.34 -36.65 -22.25
N ASP A 770 29.31 -37.45 -22.63
CA ASP A 770 29.55 -38.75 -22.06
C ASP A 770 31.00 -38.90 -21.55
N GLY A 771 31.21 -39.87 -20.65
CA GLY A 771 32.49 -40.30 -20.13
C GLY A 771 33.36 -39.17 -19.58
N ALA A 772 34.65 -39.15 -19.91
CA ALA A 772 35.61 -38.19 -19.38
C ALA A 772 35.27 -36.71 -19.69
N THR A 773 34.60 -36.44 -20.82
CA THR A 773 34.16 -35.10 -21.19
C THR A 773 33.06 -34.59 -20.23
N ALA A 774 32.03 -35.38 -19.96
CA ALA A 774 30.99 -35.06 -19.03
C ALA A 774 31.57 -34.87 -17.62
N GLU A 775 32.46 -35.75 -17.18
CA GLU A 775 33.13 -35.65 -15.89
C GLU A 775 33.91 -34.34 -15.74
N GLY A 776 34.70 -33.97 -16.75
CA GLY A 776 35.45 -32.70 -16.78
C GLY A 776 34.53 -31.50 -16.65
N LEU A 777 33.41 -31.49 -17.37
CA LEU A 777 32.42 -30.41 -17.34
C LEU A 777 31.71 -30.33 -16.00
N TYR A 778 31.35 -31.44 -15.34
CA TYR A 778 30.78 -31.40 -14.01
C TYR A 778 31.76 -30.85 -12.97
N ARG A 779 33.03 -31.21 -13.04
CA ARG A 779 34.05 -30.64 -12.16
C ARG A 779 34.22 -29.15 -12.37
N GLU A 780 34.26 -28.70 -13.63
CA GLU A 780 34.26 -27.26 -13.96
C GLU A 780 33.01 -26.56 -13.36
N ALA A 781 31.82 -27.13 -13.54
CA ALA A 781 30.60 -26.59 -13.01
C ALA A 781 30.64 -26.43 -11.48
N ILE A 782 31.09 -27.48 -10.78
CA ILE A 782 31.23 -27.48 -9.31
C ILE A 782 32.22 -26.41 -8.86
N GLU A 783 33.37 -26.29 -9.49
CA GLU A 783 34.37 -25.30 -9.15
C GLU A 783 33.85 -23.86 -9.34
N ARG A 784 33.23 -23.57 -10.49
CA ARG A 784 32.66 -22.24 -10.78
C ARG A 784 31.52 -21.85 -9.89
N LEU A 785 30.56 -22.77 -9.70
CA LEU A 785 29.37 -22.51 -8.86
C LEU A 785 29.71 -22.38 -7.36
N SER A 786 30.80 -23.06 -6.92
CA SER A 786 31.36 -22.88 -5.58
C SER A 786 31.97 -21.49 -5.42
N ARG A 787 32.72 -20.98 -6.41
CA ARG A 787 33.26 -19.60 -6.38
C ARG A 787 32.13 -18.54 -6.39
N ALA A 788 31.09 -18.78 -7.18
CA ALA A 788 29.91 -17.92 -7.23
C ALA A 788 28.99 -18.04 -6.00
N GLN A 789 29.29 -18.92 -5.05
CA GLN A 789 28.51 -19.16 -3.83
C GLN A 789 27.03 -19.52 -4.06
N LEU A 790 26.70 -20.08 -5.22
CA LEU A 790 25.34 -20.47 -5.61
C LEU A 790 25.01 -21.88 -5.10
N ARG A 791 24.79 -22.01 -3.80
CA ARG A 791 24.61 -23.30 -3.12
C ARG A 791 23.53 -24.21 -3.73
N PRO A 792 22.33 -23.71 -4.14
CA PRO A 792 21.33 -24.54 -4.81
C PRO A 792 21.82 -25.14 -6.12
N GLU A 793 22.49 -24.35 -6.96
CA GLU A 793 22.97 -24.78 -8.26
C GLU A 793 24.20 -25.67 -8.12
N LEU A 794 25.05 -25.41 -7.12
CA LEU A 794 26.19 -26.29 -6.75
C LEU A 794 25.68 -27.68 -6.32
N ALA A 795 24.65 -27.73 -5.47
CA ALA A 795 24.05 -28.99 -5.02
C ALA A 795 23.46 -29.80 -6.20
N ARG A 796 22.83 -29.10 -7.16
CA ARG A 796 22.32 -29.71 -8.39
C ARG A 796 23.45 -30.24 -9.27
N ALA A 797 24.59 -29.55 -9.36
CA ALA A 797 25.77 -30.03 -10.10
C ALA A 797 26.31 -31.34 -9.48
N HIS A 798 26.42 -31.40 -8.16
CA HIS A 798 26.81 -32.64 -7.45
C HIS A 798 25.82 -33.79 -7.67
N LEU A 799 24.50 -33.50 -7.63
CA LEU A 799 23.46 -34.49 -7.90
C LEU A 799 23.61 -35.11 -9.29
N LEU A 800 23.66 -34.26 -10.32
CA LEU A 800 23.72 -34.70 -11.70
C LEU A 800 25.03 -35.45 -12.01
N TYR A 801 26.15 -35.01 -11.40
CA TYR A 801 27.43 -35.73 -11.48
C TYR A 801 27.35 -37.09 -10.80
N GLY A 802 26.75 -37.18 -9.60
CA GLY A 802 26.57 -38.46 -8.91
C GLY A 802 25.67 -39.43 -9.69
N GLU A 803 24.63 -38.92 -10.36
CA GLU A 803 23.75 -39.71 -11.24
C GLU A 803 24.50 -40.25 -12.45
N LEU A 804 25.44 -39.44 -13.05
CA LEU A 804 26.32 -39.91 -14.12
C LEU A 804 27.22 -41.07 -13.63
N LEU A 805 27.96 -40.87 -12.53
CA LEU A 805 28.89 -41.84 -11.98
C LEU A 805 28.15 -43.17 -11.60
N ARG A 806 26.91 -43.07 -11.08
CA ARG A 806 26.10 -44.25 -10.79
C ARG A 806 25.77 -45.03 -12.08
N ARG A 807 25.39 -44.37 -13.15
CA ARG A 807 25.10 -44.96 -14.46
C ARG A 807 26.31 -45.64 -15.05
N GLU A 808 27.50 -45.10 -14.83
CA GLU A 808 28.79 -45.66 -15.25
C GLU A 808 29.29 -46.82 -14.32
N GLY A 809 28.52 -47.15 -13.26
CA GLY A 809 28.88 -48.24 -12.33
C GLY A 809 29.88 -47.82 -11.26
N ARG A 810 30.35 -46.61 -11.21
CA ARG A 810 31.31 -46.05 -10.23
C ARG A 810 30.60 -45.70 -8.90
N ARG A 811 30.12 -46.70 -8.22
CA ARG A 811 29.22 -46.55 -7.03
C ARG A 811 29.87 -45.80 -5.87
N VAL A 812 31.20 -45.91 -5.65
CA VAL A 812 31.90 -45.24 -4.54
C VAL A 812 31.95 -43.75 -4.81
N ASP A 813 32.41 -43.34 -5.99
CA ASP A 813 32.50 -41.96 -6.38
C ASP A 813 31.11 -41.30 -6.46
N ALA A 814 30.12 -42.08 -6.96
CA ALA A 814 28.72 -41.63 -6.98
C ALA A 814 28.17 -41.29 -5.59
N ARG A 815 28.46 -42.13 -4.60
CA ARG A 815 28.01 -41.90 -3.20
C ARG A 815 28.59 -40.64 -2.62
N GLU A 816 29.87 -40.33 -2.89
CA GLU A 816 30.51 -39.11 -2.44
C GLU A 816 29.77 -37.86 -2.96
N GLN A 817 29.53 -37.80 -4.27
CA GLN A 817 28.81 -36.68 -4.88
C GLN A 817 27.35 -36.58 -4.44
N LEU A 818 26.65 -37.70 -4.37
CA LEU A 818 25.25 -37.74 -3.98
C LEU A 818 25.03 -37.39 -2.49
N ARG A 819 25.98 -37.75 -1.58
CA ARG A 819 25.93 -37.31 -0.18
C ARG A 819 26.11 -35.80 -0.09
N THR A 820 27.13 -35.25 -0.76
CA THR A 820 27.36 -33.82 -0.82
C THR A 820 26.12 -33.07 -1.34
N ALA A 821 25.48 -33.59 -2.39
CA ALA A 821 24.25 -33.04 -2.93
C ALA A 821 23.10 -33.08 -1.89
N ASN A 822 22.88 -34.27 -1.28
CA ASN A 822 21.83 -34.45 -0.29
C ASN A 822 22.02 -33.54 0.92
N ASP A 823 23.24 -33.45 1.45
CA ASP A 823 23.54 -32.62 2.63
C ASP A 823 23.33 -31.13 2.33
N LEU A 824 23.74 -30.67 1.15
CA LEU A 824 23.48 -29.29 0.69
C LEU A 824 21.97 -29.04 0.52
N PHE A 825 21.22 -29.96 -0.11
CA PHE A 825 19.77 -29.79 -0.30
C PHE A 825 19.02 -29.75 1.04
N VAL A 826 19.37 -30.63 1.97
CA VAL A 826 18.78 -30.65 3.33
C VAL A 826 19.10 -29.34 4.05
N ALA A 827 20.34 -28.87 4.00
CA ALA A 827 20.77 -27.64 4.66
C ALA A 827 20.08 -26.39 4.08
N ILE A 828 19.74 -26.38 2.78
CA ILE A 828 19.03 -25.29 2.11
C ILE A 828 17.51 -25.41 2.32
N GLY A 829 16.98 -26.63 2.53
CA GLY A 829 15.53 -26.88 2.59
C GLY A 829 14.91 -27.20 1.22
N MET A 830 15.68 -27.76 0.27
CA MET A 830 15.24 -28.21 -1.06
C MET A 830 14.71 -29.64 -1.02
N GLU A 831 13.53 -29.84 -0.44
CA GLU A 831 12.97 -31.15 -0.06
C GLU A 831 12.83 -32.13 -1.24
N ALA A 832 12.33 -31.65 -2.40
CA ALA A 832 12.17 -32.49 -3.60
C ALA A 832 13.51 -32.97 -4.16
N PHE A 833 14.51 -32.09 -4.27
CA PHE A 833 15.86 -32.45 -4.72
C PHE A 833 16.59 -33.32 -3.70
N ALA A 834 16.40 -33.09 -2.39
CA ALA A 834 16.96 -33.95 -1.35
C ALA A 834 16.37 -35.36 -1.46
N GLU A 835 15.07 -35.52 -1.68
CA GLU A 835 14.43 -36.80 -1.88
C GLU A 835 14.91 -37.50 -3.18
N ARG A 836 15.14 -36.72 -4.25
CA ARG A 836 15.73 -37.26 -5.48
C ARG A 836 17.17 -37.77 -5.24
N ALA A 837 18.02 -36.98 -4.55
CA ALA A 837 19.37 -37.41 -4.17
C ALA A 837 19.36 -38.66 -3.27
N ARG A 838 18.44 -38.72 -2.32
CA ARG A 838 18.26 -39.90 -1.42
C ARG A 838 17.89 -41.14 -2.21
N ARG A 839 16.98 -41.06 -3.18
CA ARG A 839 16.64 -42.21 -4.06
C ARG A 839 17.83 -42.69 -4.86
N GLU A 840 18.63 -41.78 -5.38
CA GLU A 840 19.87 -42.12 -6.10
C GLU A 840 20.91 -42.78 -5.18
N LEU A 841 21.07 -42.33 -3.93
CA LEU A 841 21.93 -42.95 -2.93
C LEU A 841 21.48 -44.41 -2.61
N LEU A 842 20.16 -44.61 -2.40
CA LEU A 842 19.62 -45.94 -2.21
C LEU A 842 19.89 -46.88 -3.38
N ALA A 843 19.82 -46.37 -4.63
CA ALA A 843 20.14 -47.12 -5.84
C ALA A 843 21.62 -47.51 -5.92
N THR A 844 22.52 -46.85 -5.19
CA THR A 844 23.92 -47.26 -5.04
C THR A 844 24.11 -48.40 -4.00
N GLY A 845 23.08 -48.79 -3.26
CA GLY A 845 23.12 -49.78 -2.16
C GLY A 845 23.48 -49.17 -0.79
N GLU A 846 23.38 -47.85 -0.64
CA GLU A 846 23.57 -47.16 0.65
C GLU A 846 22.25 -47.04 1.42
N THR A 847 22.33 -47.19 2.73
CA THR A 847 21.16 -47.05 3.59
C THR A 847 21.16 -45.64 4.21
N VAL A 848 20.28 -44.76 3.70
CA VAL A 848 20.14 -43.41 4.23
C VAL A 848 18.98 -43.36 5.22
N ARG A 849 19.24 -42.99 6.46
CA ARG A 849 18.19 -42.73 7.45
C ARG A 849 17.47 -41.42 7.14
N LYS A 850 16.14 -41.44 7.09
CA LYS A 850 15.32 -40.24 7.03
C LYS A 850 15.44 -39.52 8.38
N ARG A 851 16.06 -38.35 8.38
CA ARG A 851 16.11 -37.49 9.56
C ARG A 851 14.82 -36.67 9.58
N SER A 852 13.91 -36.94 10.51
CA SER A 852 12.81 -36.03 10.81
C SER A 852 13.37 -34.88 11.66
N VAL A 853 13.30 -33.66 11.14
CA VAL A 853 13.52 -32.47 11.95
C VAL A 853 12.29 -32.32 12.84
N GLU A 854 12.44 -32.54 14.14
CA GLU A 854 11.41 -32.16 15.11
C GLU A 854 11.31 -30.61 15.09
N THR A 855 10.14 -30.13 14.69
CA THR A 855 9.73 -28.74 14.75
C THR A 855 9.49 -28.38 16.22
N GLN A 856 10.55 -28.03 16.96
CA GLN A 856 10.42 -27.37 18.25
C GLN A 856 10.87 -25.91 18.13
N ASP A 857 9.96 -25.00 18.46
CA ASP A 857 10.15 -23.58 18.75
C ASP A 857 11.00 -22.76 17.76
N GLN A 858 10.65 -22.79 16.49
CA GLN A 858 11.25 -21.88 15.52
C GLN A 858 10.67 -20.45 15.69
N LEU A 859 11.54 -19.46 15.63
CA LEU A 859 11.14 -18.06 15.55
C LEU A 859 10.28 -17.85 14.30
N THR A 860 9.21 -17.09 14.42
CA THR A 860 8.47 -16.65 13.23
C THR A 860 9.39 -15.78 12.34
N PRO A 861 9.10 -15.64 11.03
CA PRO A 861 9.91 -14.81 10.14
C PRO A 861 10.13 -13.40 10.68
N GLN A 862 9.10 -12.78 11.26
CA GLN A 862 9.17 -11.45 11.86
C GLN A 862 10.03 -11.43 13.14
N GLU A 863 9.88 -12.43 14.00
CA GLU A 863 10.72 -12.58 15.20
C GLU A 863 12.19 -12.79 14.85
N LEU A 864 12.48 -13.57 13.81
CA LEU A 864 13.84 -13.80 13.32
C LEU A 864 14.45 -12.51 12.75
N GLN A 865 13.68 -11.72 12.02
CA GLN A 865 14.13 -10.45 11.47
C GLN A 865 14.47 -9.45 12.57
N ILE A 866 13.58 -9.30 13.55
CA ILE A 866 13.82 -8.45 14.73
C ILE A 866 15.05 -8.94 15.49
N ALA A 867 15.22 -10.24 15.68
CA ALA A 867 16.36 -10.85 16.36
C ALA A 867 17.69 -10.59 15.62
N ARG A 868 17.71 -10.67 14.29
CA ARG A 868 18.88 -10.37 13.46
C ARG A 868 19.27 -8.91 13.56
N LEU A 869 18.35 -7.99 13.34
CA LEU A 869 18.61 -6.55 13.45
C LEU A 869 19.09 -6.19 14.87
N ALA A 870 18.51 -6.83 15.88
CA ALA A 870 18.96 -6.65 17.23
C ALA A 870 20.38 -7.21 17.48
N ALA A 871 20.73 -8.34 16.88
CA ALA A 871 22.07 -8.92 16.94
C ALA A 871 23.12 -8.06 16.22
N ASP A 872 22.74 -7.40 15.13
CA ASP A 872 23.57 -6.47 14.35
C ASP A 872 23.79 -5.13 15.06
N GLY A 873 23.20 -4.94 16.24
CA GLY A 873 23.43 -3.77 17.08
C GLY A 873 22.42 -2.62 16.92
N HIS A 874 21.40 -2.77 16.08
CA HIS A 874 20.37 -1.74 15.90
C HIS A 874 19.56 -1.55 17.18
N THR A 875 19.28 -0.33 17.56
CA THR A 875 18.39 -0.01 18.70
C THR A 875 16.93 -0.35 18.39
N ASN A 876 16.09 -0.53 19.40
CA ASN A 876 14.67 -0.82 19.17
C ASN A 876 13.94 0.25 18.34
N PRO A 877 14.23 1.56 18.50
CA PRO A 877 13.68 2.57 17.58
C PRO A 877 14.15 2.41 16.13
N GLU A 878 15.41 2.04 15.90
CA GLU A 878 15.95 1.81 14.56
C GLU A 878 15.34 0.56 13.92
N ILE A 879 15.17 -0.52 14.68
CA ILE A 879 14.48 -1.72 14.24
C ILE A 879 13.02 -1.39 13.91
N GLY A 880 12.35 -0.63 14.79
CA GLY A 880 10.98 -0.19 14.55
C GLY A 880 10.85 0.67 13.30
N ALA A 881 11.79 1.58 13.06
CA ALA A 881 11.83 2.39 11.85
C ALA A 881 12.02 1.54 10.58
N GLN A 882 12.85 0.51 10.63
CA GLN A 882 13.08 -0.39 9.49
C GLN A 882 11.91 -1.33 9.20
N LEU A 883 11.21 -1.79 10.23
CA LEU A 883 10.14 -2.78 10.10
C LEU A 883 8.73 -2.18 10.19
N PHE A 884 8.64 -0.86 10.26
CA PHE A 884 7.37 -0.13 10.42
C PHE A 884 6.56 -0.58 11.64
N LEU A 885 7.28 -0.79 12.76
CA LEU A 885 6.73 -1.18 14.04
C LEU A 885 7.02 -0.08 15.07
N SER A 886 6.22 -0.01 16.11
CA SER A 886 6.55 0.83 17.25
C SER A 886 7.76 0.24 18.01
N ARG A 887 8.53 1.09 18.69
CA ARG A 887 9.59 0.66 19.62
C ARG A 887 9.07 -0.42 20.59
N ARG A 888 7.87 -0.24 21.09
CA ARG A 888 7.24 -1.14 22.08
C ARG A 888 6.87 -2.50 21.48
N THR A 889 6.40 -2.52 20.26
CA THR A 889 6.16 -3.77 19.51
C THR A 889 7.46 -4.53 19.30
N VAL A 890 8.56 -3.84 18.98
CA VAL A 890 9.90 -4.47 18.87
C VAL A 890 10.32 -5.07 20.21
N GLU A 891 10.15 -4.36 21.33
CA GLU A 891 10.45 -4.86 22.67
C GLU A 891 9.62 -6.10 23.02
N TRP A 892 8.34 -6.11 22.66
CA TRP A 892 7.45 -7.24 22.88
C TRP A 892 7.88 -8.48 22.08
N HIS A 893 8.25 -8.30 20.79
CA HIS A 893 8.79 -9.39 19.99
C HIS A 893 10.13 -9.90 20.54
N LEU A 894 11.02 -9.01 20.94
CA LEU A 894 12.32 -9.41 21.53
C LEU A 894 12.14 -10.21 22.81
N ARG A 895 11.16 -9.91 23.66
CA ARG A 895 10.85 -10.74 24.84
C ARG A 895 10.46 -12.16 24.42
N LYS A 896 9.56 -12.29 23.43
CA LYS A 896 9.18 -13.60 22.89
C LYS A 896 10.37 -14.35 22.28
N VAL A 897 11.24 -13.62 21.55
CA VAL A 897 12.47 -14.19 21.00
C VAL A 897 13.38 -14.70 22.12
N PHE A 898 13.56 -13.93 23.19
CA PHE A 898 14.40 -14.33 24.32
C PHE A 898 13.83 -15.58 25.01
N ASP A 899 12.52 -15.63 25.23
CA ASP A 899 11.84 -16.81 25.78
C ASP A 899 12.01 -18.04 24.88
N LYS A 900 11.85 -17.90 23.55
CA LYS A 900 11.99 -19.00 22.58
C LYS A 900 13.43 -19.50 22.40
N LEU A 901 14.41 -18.59 22.51
CA LEU A 901 15.83 -18.93 22.40
C LEU A 901 16.48 -19.25 23.75
N GLU A 902 15.71 -19.20 24.84
CA GLU A 902 16.17 -19.42 26.23
C GLU A 902 17.38 -18.55 26.60
N ILE A 903 17.33 -17.25 26.22
CA ILE A 903 18.38 -16.28 26.51
C ILE A 903 17.87 -15.17 27.42
N ALA A 904 18.76 -14.60 28.24
CA ALA A 904 18.39 -13.59 29.22
C ALA A 904 18.64 -12.14 28.71
N SER A 905 19.40 -11.97 27.65
CA SER A 905 19.82 -10.64 27.20
C SER A 905 20.08 -10.55 25.71
N ARG A 906 19.91 -9.32 25.16
CA ARG A 906 20.19 -9.00 23.78
C ARG A 906 21.63 -9.34 23.35
N ARG A 907 22.60 -9.27 24.26
CA ARG A 907 24.02 -9.59 23.98
C ARG A 907 24.24 -11.05 23.61
N GLU A 908 23.31 -11.90 23.99
CA GLU A 908 23.39 -13.34 23.71
C GLU A 908 22.79 -13.71 22.35
N LEU A 909 22.05 -12.79 21.71
CA LEU A 909 21.42 -13.00 20.40
C LEU A 909 22.39 -13.47 19.30
N PRO A 910 23.56 -12.84 19.09
CA PRO A 910 24.49 -13.26 18.04
C PRO A 910 24.95 -14.71 18.24
N ALA A 911 25.24 -15.08 19.51
CA ALA A 911 25.65 -16.43 19.85
C ALA A 911 24.49 -17.46 19.75
N ALA A 912 23.27 -17.06 20.12
CA ALA A 912 22.09 -17.91 20.04
C ALA A 912 21.67 -18.15 18.59
N LEU A 913 21.60 -17.11 17.76
CA LEU A 913 21.33 -17.20 16.32
C LEU A 913 22.44 -17.95 15.60
N GLY A 914 23.71 -17.76 15.98
CA GLY A 914 24.85 -18.50 15.45
C GLY A 914 24.88 -19.98 15.92
N ARG A 915 24.29 -20.34 17.07
CA ARG A 915 24.05 -21.74 17.47
C ARG A 915 22.93 -22.34 16.64
N ALA A 916 21.80 -21.67 16.52
CA ALA A 916 20.69 -22.11 15.67
C ALA A 916 21.11 -22.29 14.20
N ALA A 917 21.96 -21.41 13.67
CA ALA A 917 22.55 -21.54 12.34
C ALA A 917 23.57 -22.69 12.26
N ARG A 918 24.39 -22.94 13.30
CA ARG A 918 25.35 -24.06 13.35
C ARG A 918 24.67 -25.38 13.59
N ASP A 919 23.64 -25.45 14.38
CA ASP A 919 22.81 -26.65 14.54
C ASP A 919 22.09 -27.00 13.22
N GLN A 920 21.74 -25.97 12.43
CA GLN A 920 21.29 -26.13 11.04
C GLN A 920 22.45 -26.48 10.07
N THR A 921 23.70 -26.19 10.41
CA THR A 921 24.89 -26.45 9.57
C THR A 921 25.63 -27.71 9.98
N GLN A 922 25.47 -28.18 11.24
CA GLN A 922 26.07 -29.44 11.74
C GLN A 922 25.09 -30.62 11.68
N VAL A 923 23.90 -30.42 11.19
CA VAL A 923 22.88 -31.42 10.85
C VAL A 923 22.81 -31.53 9.31
#